data_d459eaa51c12dfff3fc8e354319eaf36
#
_entry.id   d459eaa51c12dfff3fc8e354319eaf36
#
_cell.length_a   1.000
_cell.length_b   1.000
_cell.length_c   1.000
_cell.angle_alpha   90.00
_cell.angle_beta   90.00
_cell.angle_gamma   90.00
#
_symmetry.space_group_name_H-M   'P 1'
#
loop_
_entity.id
_entity.type
_entity.pdbx_description
1 polymer ?
#
loop_
_entity_poly.entity_id
_entity_poly.type
_entity_poly.pdbx_seq_one_letter_code
_entity_poly.pdbx_strand_id
1 'polypeptide(L)'
;MFPGRTHLRAGVSRHRYGRSVDRLLDDLDAHQRAAVTETHLPLAILAPAGSGKTRVLTRRIAWRVREELAEPRHVLAVTFTRRAAGELVDRIDALGVDAAVTAGTFHALALAQLRRRAVDQRRELPRILDRKGRVIGPLLRASGPQGTVAISDVATEIEWAKARMIPPERYATAARAAERRLPRSPAELADLYERYEAEKRKRRWLDFDDLLGWCADAIERDEDFAASQRWRFRHLFVDEFQDATPLQLRLLRAWLGDRSDLSVVGDGAQAIYAFAGADASPLVDFGRYFPGGRTVALAYNYRSTDAIVAVSEAALGPASGVERDAPRAVRPADRRAEIHAFDDDSGEAAAVADACWREFTGGVPWHRMAVLFRTNAQSSLFEAALTRRGVPFRLTGAQRFASRPSVRILLDRLREADRVIPGRPFSQHLSDLAADVDEEPGVEDPAASTAANAEAAARTESSASDDDLRTHRDALLRFGRQYLTAESGPGSVAGFVSWLDLATRGESSDERGVDLVTFHRAKGLEWQVVFVTGLERGLVPISWATTPTARAEERRLLHVALGRAEDWVHCSWARERTAYGRRVTRQPTPWLAELERAAGSTRVEPADPKARLGQALATLQSVKPPAPTSHARRITR
;
A
#
# COMPACT_ATOMS: atom_id res chain seq x y z
N MET A 1 15.83 75.04 -4.09
CA MET A 1 17.20 74.61 -3.72
C MET A 1 17.08 73.28 -2.98
N PHE A 2 17.22 72.16 -3.67
CA PHE A 2 17.24 70.80 -3.11
C PHE A 2 18.58 70.17 -3.47
N PRO A 3 19.29 69.55 -2.56
CA PRO A 3 20.44 68.70 -2.93
C PRO A 3 20.15 67.21 -2.73
N GLY A 4 20.70 66.43 -3.62
CA GLY A 4 21.41 65.18 -3.33
C GLY A 4 20.62 63.88 -3.46
N ARG A 5 20.58 63.32 -4.66
CA ARG A 5 20.36 61.86 -4.87
C ARG A 5 21.65 61.11 -4.49
N THR A 6 21.60 60.32 -3.46
CA THR A 6 22.62 59.31 -3.15
C THR A 6 22.20 57.97 -3.73
N HIS A 7 22.94 57.51 -4.73
CA HIS A 7 22.85 56.16 -5.28
C HIS A 7 23.44 55.17 -4.24
N LEU A 8 22.57 54.38 -3.59
CA LEU A 8 22.99 53.18 -2.91
C LEU A 8 23.07 52.04 -3.93
N ARG A 9 24.32 51.70 -4.28
CA ARG A 9 24.65 50.48 -5.04
C ARG A 9 24.29 49.26 -4.15
N ALA A 10 23.27 48.50 -4.55
CA ALA A 10 23.06 47.14 -4.07
C ALA A 10 24.07 46.22 -4.74
N GLY A 11 25.22 46.08 -4.12
CA GLY A 11 26.20 45.05 -4.42
C GLY A 11 25.92 43.83 -3.55
N VAL A 12 24.88 43.05 -3.83
CA VAL A 12 24.64 41.77 -3.17
C VAL A 12 25.39 40.69 -3.92
N SER A 13 26.37 40.22 -3.25
CA SER A 13 27.30 39.11 -3.41
C SER A 13 26.78 37.92 -4.25
N ARG A 14 27.05 37.92 -5.55
CA ARG A 14 26.96 36.75 -6.44
C ARG A 14 27.89 35.60 -6.03
N HIS A 15 28.82 35.79 -5.10
CA HIS A 15 29.82 34.79 -4.71
C HIS A 15 29.42 33.83 -3.60
N ARG A 16 28.34 34.09 -2.85
CA ARG A 16 27.86 33.15 -1.81
C ARG A 16 26.94 32.06 -2.36
N TYR A 17 26.28 32.27 -3.47
CA TYR A 17 25.31 31.31 -4.05
C TYR A 17 25.96 30.27 -4.98
N GLY A 18 27.05 30.57 -5.67
CA GLY A 18 27.69 29.67 -6.62
C GLY A 18 28.19 28.35 -6.00
N ARG A 19 28.87 28.40 -4.86
CA ARG A 19 29.33 27.19 -4.14
C ARG A 19 28.19 26.36 -3.53
N SER A 20 27.01 26.91 -3.37
CA SER A 20 25.83 26.25 -2.80
C SER A 20 25.03 25.51 -3.86
N VAL A 21 25.02 25.96 -5.12
CA VAL A 21 24.36 25.28 -6.25
C VAL A 21 25.13 24.02 -6.63
N ASP A 22 26.46 24.07 -6.65
CA ASP A 22 27.30 22.92 -6.94
C ASP A 22 26.99 21.75 -5.99
N ARG A 23 26.84 22.00 -4.68
CA ARG A 23 26.46 20.97 -3.69
C ARG A 23 25.09 20.38 -3.92
N LEU A 24 24.15 21.11 -4.55
CA LEU A 24 22.82 20.60 -4.86
C LEU A 24 22.84 19.59 -6.00
N LEU A 25 23.76 19.76 -6.95
CA LEU A 25 23.90 18.92 -8.13
C LEU A 25 25.01 17.85 -7.97
N ASP A 26 25.80 17.94 -6.92
CA ASP A 26 26.83 16.95 -6.57
C ASP A 26 26.28 15.55 -6.55
N ASP A 27 26.57 14.52 -6.36
CA ASP A 27 25.95 13.18 -6.25
C ASP A 27 24.77 12.86 -7.22
N LEU A 28 24.49 13.68 -8.23
CA LEU A 28 23.53 13.38 -9.29
C LEU A 28 24.23 12.84 -10.52
N ASP A 29 23.71 11.75 -11.08
CA ASP A 29 24.13 11.29 -12.40
C ASP A 29 23.71 12.27 -13.50
N ALA A 30 24.19 12.04 -14.72
CA ALA A 30 23.92 12.92 -15.86
C ALA A 30 22.42 13.08 -16.17
N HIS A 31 21.65 11.98 -16.07
CA HIS A 31 20.18 11.99 -16.33
C HIS A 31 19.43 12.70 -15.21
N GLN A 32 19.78 12.43 -13.95
CA GLN A 32 19.21 13.11 -12.80
C GLN A 32 19.52 14.61 -12.85
N ARG A 33 20.78 14.97 -13.16
CA ARG A 33 21.19 16.38 -13.30
C ARG A 33 20.42 17.06 -14.43
N ALA A 34 20.30 16.44 -15.59
CA ALA A 34 19.51 16.96 -16.70
C ALA A 34 18.04 17.19 -16.31
N ALA A 35 17.41 16.23 -15.60
CA ALA A 35 16.04 16.38 -15.13
C ALA A 35 15.87 17.49 -14.10
N VAL A 36 16.85 17.68 -13.19
CA VAL A 36 16.83 18.75 -12.18
C VAL A 36 16.97 20.12 -12.81
N THR A 37 17.87 20.28 -13.80
CA THR A 37 18.21 21.57 -14.40
C THR A 37 17.44 21.90 -15.68
N GLU A 38 16.52 21.01 -16.12
CA GLU A 38 15.68 21.30 -17.29
C GLU A 38 14.80 22.52 -17.05
N THR A 39 14.88 23.49 -17.94
CA THR A 39 14.13 24.75 -17.85
C THR A 39 12.81 24.72 -18.62
N HIS A 40 12.68 23.80 -19.58
CA HIS A 40 11.46 23.67 -20.37
C HIS A 40 10.29 23.16 -19.53
N LEU A 41 9.12 23.74 -19.74
CA LEU A 41 7.87 23.41 -19.04
C LEU A 41 6.69 23.40 -20.04
N PRO A 42 5.71 22.55 -19.84
CA PRO A 42 5.59 21.52 -18.78
C PRO A 42 6.58 20.39 -18.94
N LEU A 43 7.00 19.77 -17.83
CA LEU A 43 8.00 18.71 -17.82
C LEU A 43 7.46 17.43 -17.19
N ALA A 44 7.62 16.29 -17.86
CA ALA A 44 7.46 14.96 -17.27
C ALA A 44 8.83 14.30 -17.07
N ILE A 45 9.07 13.76 -15.87
CA ILE A 45 10.27 13.00 -15.54
C ILE A 45 9.86 11.54 -15.38
N LEU A 46 10.22 10.70 -16.35
CA LEU A 46 10.01 9.25 -16.29
C LEU A 46 11.11 8.63 -15.44
N ALA A 47 10.73 8.12 -14.29
CA ALA A 47 11.66 7.69 -13.27
C ALA A 47 11.36 6.27 -12.82
N PRO A 48 12.05 5.24 -13.34
CA PRO A 48 11.86 3.85 -12.95
C PRO A 48 12.03 3.61 -11.44
N ALA A 49 11.62 2.44 -10.96
CA ALA A 49 11.87 2.03 -9.58
C ALA A 49 13.36 2.19 -9.24
N GLY A 50 13.67 2.70 -8.03
CA GLY A 50 15.06 2.86 -7.58
C GLY A 50 15.88 3.94 -8.28
N SER A 51 15.32 4.74 -9.21
CA SER A 51 16.03 5.80 -9.91
C SER A 51 16.19 7.12 -9.14
N GLY A 52 15.60 7.21 -7.93
CA GLY A 52 15.65 8.42 -7.12
C GLY A 52 14.58 9.46 -7.46
N LYS A 53 13.35 9.05 -7.84
CA LYS A 53 12.20 9.92 -8.15
C LYS A 53 12.09 11.12 -7.21
N THR A 54 11.88 10.86 -5.94
CA THR A 54 11.67 11.89 -4.91
C THR A 54 12.92 12.75 -4.71
N ARG A 55 14.12 12.16 -4.85
CA ARG A 55 15.40 12.90 -4.81
C ARG A 55 15.50 13.92 -5.95
N VAL A 56 15.16 13.51 -7.17
CA VAL A 56 15.17 14.40 -8.34
C VAL A 56 14.13 15.49 -8.19
N LEU A 57 12.90 15.15 -7.76
CA LEU A 57 11.82 16.12 -7.57
C LEU A 57 12.19 17.18 -6.53
N THR A 58 12.68 16.79 -5.35
CA THR A 58 13.05 17.72 -4.28
C THR A 58 14.24 18.61 -4.66
N ARG A 59 15.25 18.01 -5.32
CA ARG A 59 16.40 18.80 -5.83
C ARG A 59 16.00 19.74 -6.97
N ARG A 60 15.05 19.36 -7.83
CA ARG A 60 14.51 20.26 -8.85
C ARG A 60 13.78 21.45 -8.23
N ILE A 61 12.94 21.22 -7.21
CA ILE A 61 12.30 22.31 -6.46
C ILE A 61 13.38 23.25 -5.88
N ALA A 62 14.34 22.70 -5.16
CA ALA A 62 15.41 23.47 -4.54
C ALA A 62 16.28 24.21 -5.56
N TRP A 63 16.59 23.58 -6.70
CA TRP A 63 17.35 24.20 -7.78
C TRP A 63 16.60 25.38 -8.39
N ARG A 64 15.30 25.20 -8.73
CA ARG A 64 14.48 26.29 -9.29
C ARG A 64 14.33 27.47 -8.33
N VAL A 65 14.24 27.20 -7.03
CA VAL A 65 14.21 28.26 -6.01
C VAL A 65 15.55 29.02 -5.96
N ARG A 66 16.67 28.31 -5.99
CA ARG A 66 18.01 28.93 -5.93
C ARG A 66 18.37 29.70 -7.19
N GLU A 67 17.93 29.25 -8.35
CA GLU A 67 18.08 29.95 -9.62
C GLU A 67 17.05 31.08 -9.83
N GLU A 68 16.26 31.40 -8.77
CA GLU A 68 15.23 32.45 -8.80
C GLU A 68 14.13 32.20 -9.86
N LEU A 69 13.99 30.93 -10.31
CA LEU A 69 12.95 30.49 -11.25
C LEU A 69 11.63 30.16 -10.55
N ALA A 70 11.65 30.02 -9.23
CA ALA A 70 10.47 29.77 -8.41
C ALA A 70 10.60 30.43 -7.03
N GLU A 71 9.53 31.09 -6.59
CA GLU A 71 9.42 31.57 -5.22
C GLU A 71 8.88 30.45 -4.31
N PRO A 72 9.55 30.10 -3.18
CA PRO A 72 9.15 29.00 -2.31
C PRO A 72 7.67 29.04 -1.89
N ARG A 73 7.17 30.22 -1.51
CA ARG A 73 5.77 30.44 -1.08
C ARG A 73 4.72 30.20 -2.19
N HIS A 74 5.16 30.15 -3.44
CA HIS A 74 4.32 29.90 -4.61
C HIS A 74 4.48 28.49 -5.18
N VAL A 75 5.27 27.64 -4.52
CA VAL A 75 5.44 26.24 -4.87
C VAL A 75 4.33 25.39 -4.25
N LEU A 76 3.70 24.57 -5.06
CA LEU A 76 2.77 23.53 -4.64
C LEU A 76 3.32 22.17 -5.04
N ALA A 77 3.65 21.34 -4.07
CA ALA A 77 4.09 19.96 -4.26
C ALA A 77 2.99 18.98 -3.85
N VAL A 78 2.53 18.18 -4.80
CA VAL A 78 1.39 17.28 -4.63
C VAL A 78 1.84 15.83 -4.65
N THR A 79 1.35 15.03 -3.71
CA THR A 79 1.57 13.58 -3.65
C THR A 79 0.28 12.86 -3.24
N PHE A 80 0.33 11.52 -3.14
CA PHE A 80 -0.88 10.71 -2.90
C PHE A 80 -1.07 10.29 -1.44
N THR A 81 -0.02 10.35 -0.62
CA THR A 81 -0.10 9.96 0.80
C THR A 81 0.42 11.05 1.73
N ARG A 82 -0.16 11.13 2.94
CA ARG A 82 0.29 12.09 3.97
C ARG A 82 1.76 11.86 4.37
N ARG A 83 2.18 10.60 4.42
CA ARG A 83 3.56 10.23 4.73
C ARG A 83 4.52 10.78 3.66
N ALA A 84 4.22 10.55 2.37
CA ALA A 84 5.05 11.08 1.29
C ALA A 84 5.08 12.61 1.26
N ALA A 85 3.97 13.28 1.62
CA ALA A 85 3.94 14.74 1.75
C ALA A 85 4.87 15.25 2.86
N GLY A 86 4.85 14.62 4.04
CA GLY A 86 5.78 14.94 5.13
C GLY A 86 7.24 14.71 4.74
N GLU A 87 7.56 13.54 4.20
CA GLU A 87 8.90 13.20 3.74
C GLU A 87 9.43 14.16 2.66
N LEU A 88 8.55 14.65 1.79
CA LEU A 88 8.90 15.62 0.76
C LEU A 88 9.26 16.97 1.37
N VAL A 89 8.51 17.45 2.37
CA VAL A 89 8.80 18.68 3.13
C VAL A 89 10.15 18.54 3.84
N ASP A 90 10.35 17.47 4.62
CA ASP A 90 11.58 17.24 5.38
C ASP A 90 12.82 17.25 4.46
N ARG A 91 12.71 16.66 3.27
CA ARG A 91 13.80 16.64 2.29
C ARG A 91 14.04 18.00 1.65
N ILE A 92 13.00 18.80 1.38
CA ILE A 92 13.13 20.15 0.84
C ILE A 92 13.79 21.08 1.88
N ASP A 93 13.37 20.98 3.14
CA ASP A 93 13.94 21.74 4.26
C ASP A 93 15.44 21.40 4.46
N ALA A 94 15.79 20.11 4.39
CA ALA A 94 17.18 19.64 4.47
C ALA A 94 18.06 20.18 3.33
N LEU A 95 17.47 20.56 2.19
CA LEU A 95 18.17 21.22 1.08
C LEU A 95 18.30 22.73 1.26
N GLY A 96 17.84 23.29 2.39
CA GLY A 96 17.95 24.71 2.74
C GLY A 96 17.00 25.60 1.95
N VAL A 97 15.86 25.06 1.53
CA VAL A 97 14.73 25.85 1.01
C VAL A 97 13.82 26.13 2.21
N ASP A 98 13.58 27.40 2.51
CA ASP A 98 12.74 27.80 3.63
C ASP A 98 11.36 27.12 3.61
N ALA A 99 10.82 26.85 4.80
CA ALA A 99 9.56 26.14 5.06
C ALA A 99 8.28 26.76 4.42
N ALA A 100 8.44 27.58 3.41
CA ALA A 100 7.35 28.24 2.68
C ALA A 100 6.72 27.37 1.58
N VAL A 101 7.34 26.22 1.24
CA VAL A 101 6.79 25.32 0.22
C VAL A 101 5.53 24.63 0.74
N THR A 102 4.43 24.75 0.00
CA THR A 102 3.20 24.01 0.33
C THR A 102 3.27 22.60 -0.25
N ALA A 103 3.28 21.58 0.60
CA ALA A 103 3.18 20.19 0.17
C ALA A 103 1.96 19.50 0.79
N GLY A 104 1.32 18.59 0.06
CA GLY A 104 0.15 17.88 0.54
C GLY A 104 -0.43 16.87 -0.44
N THR A 105 -1.48 16.18 0.00
CA THR A 105 -2.26 15.33 -0.90
C THR A 105 -3.35 16.16 -1.61
N PHE A 106 -3.78 15.73 -2.80
CA PHE A 106 -4.89 16.37 -3.52
C PHE A 106 -6.08 16.69 -2.60
N HIS A 107 -6.51 15.73 -1.79
CA HIS A 107 -7.66 15.89 -0.89
C HIS A 107 -7.41 16.91 0.23
N ALA A 108 -6.23 16.91 0.84
CA ALA A 108 -5.89 17.85 1.90
C ALA A 108 -5.85 19.29 1.37
N LEU A 109 -5.26 19.46 0.20
CA LEU A 109 -5.16 20.76 -0.48
C LEU A 109 -6.53 21.28 -0.92
N ALA A 110 -7.36 20.43 -1.55
CA ALA A 110 -8.72 20.77 -1.94
C ALA A 110 -9.58 21.19 -0.73
N LEU A 111 -9.51 20.42 0.37
CA LEU A 111 -10.24 20.75 1.60
C LEU A 111 -9.79 22.08 2.19
N ALA A 112 -8.48 22.36 2.24
CA ALA A 112 -7.94 23.61 2.76
C ALA A 112 -8.42 24.81 1.93
N GLN A 113 -8.42 24.68 0.60
CA GLN A 113 -8.90 25.72 -0.30
C GLN A 113 -10.41 25.98 -0.17
N LEU A 114 -11.21 24.90 -0.10
CA LEU A 114 -12.66 25.00 0.09
C LEU A 114 -13.02 25.63 1.45
N ARG A 115 -12.30 25.28 2.52
CA ARG A 115 -12.49 25.88 3.85
C ARG A 115 -12.22 27.38 3.82
N ARG A 116 -11.12 27.80 3.19
CA ARG A 116 -10.80 29.23 3.05
C ARG A 116 -11.88 29.96 2.28
N ARG A 117 -12.29 29.41 1.12
CA ARG A 117 -13.37 29.99 0.31
C ARG A 117 -14.69 30.11 1.09
N ALA A 118 -15.02 29.10 1.89
CA ALA A 118 -16.22 29.13 2.73
C ALA A 118 -16.17 30.26 3.76
N VAL A 119 -15.01 30.48 4.42
CA VAL A 119 -14.79 31.61 5.34
C VAL A 119 -14.93 32.94 4.60
N ASP A 120 -14.28 33.10 3.44
CA ASP A 120 -14.32 34.33 2.64
C ASP A 120 -15.75 34.65 2.17
N GLN A 121 -16.54 33.62 1.84
CA GLN A 121 -17.95 33.75 1.44
C GLN A 121 -18.94 33.75 2.61
N ARG A 122 -18.49 33.63 3.86
CA ARG A 122 -19.33 33.50 5.08
C ARG A 122 -20.35 32.35 4.95
N ARG A 123 -19.92 31.22 4.39
CA ARG A 123 -20.74 30.01 4.21
C ARG A 123 -20.12 28.86 4.98
N GLU A 124 -20.95 27.92 5.45
CA GLU A 124 -20.47 26.68 6.04
C GLU A 124 -20.30 25.61 4.94
N LEU A 125 -19.21 24.85 5.06
CA LEU A 125 -19.05 23.65 4.25
C LEU A 125 -19.99 22.55 4.74
N PRO A 126 -20.56 21.74 3.84
CA PRO A 126 -21.27 20.53 4.21
C PRO A 126 -20.40 19.60 5.05
N ARG A 127 -21.04 18.77 5.87
CA ARG A 127 -20.33 17.83 6.73
C ARG A 127 -19.61 16.75 5.89
N ILE A 128 -18.37 16.47 6.23
CA ILE A 128 -17.60 15.42 5.55
C ILE A 128 -18.05 14.04 6.04
N LEU A 129 -18.43 13.18 5.12
CA LEU A 129 -18.74 11.78 5.36
C LEU A 129 -17.41 10.98 5.45
N ASP A 130 -17.07 10.59 6.67
CA ASP A 130 -15.84 9.84 6.96
C ASP A 130 -15.85 8.39 6.44
N ARG A 131 -17.04 7.77 6.35
CA ARG A 131 -17.21 6.38 5.90
C ARG A 131 -18.44 6.26 5.01
N LYS A 132 -18.25 5.94 3.73
CA LYS A 132 -19.35 5.70 2.78
C LYS A 132 -20.32 4.62 3.28
N GLY A 133 -19.83 3.63 4.02
CA GLY A 133 -20.64 2.56 4.61
C GLY A 133 -21.79 3.03 5.50
N ARG A 134 -21.74 4.23 6.07
CA ARG A 134 -22.85 4.84 6.83
C ARG A 134 -24.08 5.10 5.97
N VAL A 135 -23.91 5.33 4.68
CA VAL A 135 -24.99 5.52 3.71
C VAL A 135 -25.29 4.21 2.98
N ILE A 136 -24.24 3.52 2.50
CA ILE A 136 -24.38 2.30 1.71
C ILE A 136 -25.06 1.17 2.51
N GLY A 137 -24.69 0.98 3.78
CA GLY A 137 -25.23 -0.11 4.60
C GLY A 137 -26.76 -0.08 4.76
N PRO A 138 -27.39 1.04 5.15
CA PRO A 138 -28.85 1.19 5.15
C PRO A 138 -29.49 0.97 3.78
N LEU A 139 -28.89 1.46 2.69
CA LEU A 139 -29.41 1.28 1.34
C LEU A 139 -29.40 -0.18 0.90
N LEU A 140 -28.35 -0.93 1.22
CA LEU A 140 -28.26 -2.37 0.93
C LEU A 140 -29.32 -3.16 1.71
N ARG A 141 -29.54 -2.86 2.99
CA ARG A 141 -30.59 -3.51 3.80
C ARG A 141 -32.00 -3.24 3.24
N ALA A 142 -32.25 -2.03 2.77
CA ALA A 142 -33.54 -1.67 2.17
C ALA A 142 -33.80 -2.33 0.81
N SER A 143 -32.78 -2.84 0.14
CA SER A 143 -32.88 -3.51 -1.16
C SER A 143 -33.24 -5.01 -1.07
N GLY A 144 -33.51 -5.53 0.14
CA GLY A 144 -33.94 -6.93 0.39
C GLY A 144 -32.78 -7.93 0.52
N PRO A 145 -33.06 -9.20 0.88
CA PRO A 145 -32.07 -10.23 1.16
C PRO A 145 -31.50 -10.89 -0.11
N GLN A 146 -31.01 -10.12 -1.04
CA GLN A 146 -30.34 -10.65 -2.23
C GLN A 146 -28.84 -10.73 -1.97
N GLY A 147 -28.35 -11.89 -1.52
CA GLY A 147 -26.94 -12.22 -1.37
C GLY A 147 -26.14 -11.24 -0.49
N THR A 148 -25.17 -11.71 0.25
CA THR A 148 -24.28 -10.89 1.11
C THR A 148 -23.28 -10.12 0.25
N VAL A 149 -23.67 -8.98 -0.30
CA VAL A 149 -22.73 -8.06 -0.95
C VAL A 149 -22.03 -7.22 0.13
N ALA A 150 -20.72 -7.25 0.14
CA ALA A 150 -19.96 -6.47 1.09
C ALA A 150 -20.13 -4.96 0.81
N ILE A 151 -20.33 -4.17 1.87
CA ILE A 151 -20.40 -2.69 1.78
C ILE A 151 -19.13 -2.13 1.12
N SER A 152 -17.98 -2.76 1.37
CA SER A 152 -16.69 -2.39 0.77
C SER A 152 -16.70 -2.46 -0.75
N ASP A 153 -17.34 -3.47 -1.32
CA ASP A 153 -17.33 -3.70 -2.76
C ASP A 153 -18.16 -2.63 -3.48
N VAL A 154 -19.34 -2.30 -2.94
CA VAL A 154 -20.16 -1.20 -3.45
C VAL A 154 -19.44 0.14 -3.29
N ALA A 155 -18.77 0.37 -2.16
CA ALA A 155 -18.00 1.58 -1.93
C ALA A 155 -16.87 1.73 -2.96
N THR A 156 -16.15 0.65 -3.25
CA THR A 156 -15.08 0.61 -4.26
C THR A 156 -15.59 0.96 -5.66
N GLU A 157 -16.79 0.45 -6.04
CA GLU A 157 -17.37 0.77 -7.34
C GLU A 157 -17.81 2.24 -7.45
N ILE A 158 -18.38 2.81 -6.39
CA ILE A 158 -18.73 4.24 -6.34
C ILE A 158 -17.45 5.10 -6.39
N GLU A 159 -16.40 4.72 -5.67
CA GLU A 159 -15.09 5.40 -5.69
C GLU A 159 -14.47 5.39 -7.07
N TRP A 160 -14.46 4.23 -7.75
CA TRP A 160 -13.99 4.12 -9.11
C TRP A 160 -14.76 5.03 -10.07
N ALA A 161 -16.09 5.04 -9.97
CA ALA A 161 -16.93 5.87 -10.82
C ALA A 161 -16.65 7.36 -10.60
N LYS A 162 -16.60 7.80 -9.33
CA LYS A 162 -16.33 9.21 -8.99
C LYS A 162 -14.93 9.64 -9.38
N ALA A 163 -13.91 8.80 -9.14
CA ALA A 163 -12.53 9.06 -9.54
C ALA A 163 -12.40 9.28 -11.06
N ARG A 164 -13.25 8.63 -11.85
CA ARG A 164 -13.32 8.75 -13.30
C ARG A 164 -14.38 9.75 -13.80
N MET A 165 -15.01 10.48 -12.88
CA MET A 165 -16.09 11.45 -13.17
C MET A 165 -17.27 10.83 -13.93
N ILE A 166 -17.61 9.57 -13.62
CA ILE A 166 -18.72 8.84 -14.22
C ILE A 166 -19.94 9.04 -13.32
N PRO A 167 -20.99 9.73 -13.78
CA PRO A 167 -22.19 9.92 -12.98
C PRO A 167 -23.05 8.64 -12.96
N PRO A 168 -24.02 8.50 -12.01
CA PRO A 168 -24.81 7.28 -11.83
C PRO A 168 -25.48 6.77 -13.10
N GLU A 169 -26.06 7.65 -13.91
CA GLU A 169 -26.75 7.31 -15.15
C GLU A 169 -25.85 6.73 -16.24
N ARG A 170 -24.54 6.99 -16.19
CA ARG A 170 -23.54 6.44 -17.12
C ARG A 170 -22.77 5.25 -16.55
N TYR A 171 -22.94 4.96 -15.25
CA TYR A 171 -22.16 3.94 -14.55
C TYR A 171 -22.27 2.58 -15.22
N ALA A 172 -23.50 2.09 -15.48
CA ALA A 172 -23.70 0.76 -16.03
C ALA A 172 -23.01 0.55 -17.39
N THR A 173 -23.01 1.56 -18.25
CA THR A 173 -22.34 1.51 -19.56
C THR A 173 -20.82 1.55 -19.40
N ALA A 174 -20.32 2.44 -18.56
CA ALA A 174 -18.89 2.58 -18.31
C ALA A 174 -18.29 1.35 -17.63
N ALA A 175 -18.99 0.75 -16.66
CA ALA A 175 -18.56 -0.45 -15.97
C ALA A 175 -18.45 -1.67 -16.92
N ARG A 176 -19.40 -1.82 -17.86
CA ARG A 176 -19.34 -2.85 -18.91
C ARG A 176 -18.17 -2.60 -19.86
N ALA A 177 -17.99 -1.35 -20.32
CA ALA A 177 -16.90 -0.99 -21.23
C ALA A 177 -15.51 -1.18 -20.58
N ALA A 178 -15.41 -1.01 -19.25
CA ALA A 178 -14.20 -1.26 -18.48
C ALA A 178 -14.07 -2.71 -18.02
N GLU A 179 -14.97 -3.62 -18.46
CA GLU A 179 -14.98 -5.06 -18.12
C GLU A 179 -14.83 -5.32 -16.62
N ARG A 180 -15.49 -4.48 -15.80
CA ARG A 180 -15.36 -4.58 -14.34
C ARG A 180 -16.08 -5.80 -13.81
N ARG A 181 -15.42 -6.46 -12.85
CA ARG A 181 -16.06 -7.50 -12.06
C ARG A 181 -16.90 -6.86 -10.96
N LEU A 182 -18.20 -7.02 -11.07
CA LEU A 182 -19.16 -6.36 -10.20
C LEU A 182 -19.75 -7.33 -9.18
N PRO A 183 -20.00 -6.88 -7.94
CA PRO A 183 -20.67 -7.69 -6.91
C PRO A 183 -22.18 -7.85 -7.18
N ARG A 184 -22.76 -6.99 -8.04
CA ARG A 184 -24.15 -7.00 -8.50
C ARG A 184 -24.22 -6.62 -9.97
N SER A 185 -25.42 -6.69 -10.56
CA SER A 185 -25.62 -6.21 -11.92
C SER A 185 -25.27 -4.73 -12.06
N PRO A 186 -24.73 -4.30 -13.22
CA PRO A 186 -24.39 -2.89 -13.45
C PRO A 186 -25.56 -1.92 -13.21
N ALA A 187 -26.80 -2.35 -13.48
CA ALA A 187 -28.00 -1.54 -13.28
C ALA A 187 -28.34 -1.34 -11.80
N GLU A 188 -28.24 -2.40 -10.99
CA GLU A 188 -28.46 -2.32 -9.54
C GLU A 188 -27.40 -1.45 -8.84
N LEU A 189 -26.14 -1.52 -9.30
CA LEU A 189 -25.09 -0.66 -8.76
C LEU A 189 -25.27 0.80 -9.19
N ALA A 190 -25.79 1.07 -10.39
CA ALA A 190 -26.15 2.41 -10.83
C ALA A 190 -27.27 3.00 -9.94
N ASP A 191 -28.33 2.24 -9.66
CA ASP A 191 -29.40 2.64 -8.74
C ASP A 191 -28.88 2.89 -7.31
N LEU A 192 -28.05 2.01 -6.78
CA LEU A 192 -27.44 2.20 -5.46
C LEU A 192 -26.55 3.45 -5.43
N TYR A 193 -25.81 3.72 -6.49
CA TYR A 193 -24.99 4.90 -6.61
C TYR A 193 -25.84 6.19 -6.67
N GLU A 194 -26.92 6.21 -7.44
CA GLU A 194 -27.85 7.32 -7.49
C GLU A 194 -28.50 7.61 -6.13
N ARG A 195 -28.99 6.57 -5.46
CA ARG A 195 -29.55 6.66 -4.11
C ARG A 195 -28.53 7.11 -3.08
N TYR A 196 -27.28 6.67 -3.21
CA TYR A 196 -26.17 7.13 -2.38
C TYR A 196 -25.95 8.65 -2.54
N GLU A 197 -25.90 9.14 -3.77
CA GLU A 197 -25.75 10.56 -4.04
C GLU A 197 -26.98 11.39 -3.57
N ALA A 198 -28.19 10.87 -3.76
CA ALA A 198 -29.42 11.50 -3.27
C ALA A 198 -29.44 11.62 -1.73
N GLU A 199 -29.03 10.57 -1.02
CA GLU A 199 -28.99 10.59 0.45
C GLU A 199 -27.92 11.55 0.99
N LYS A 200 -26.75 11.64 0.34
CA LYS A 200 -25.73 12.65 0.67
C LYS A 200 -26.29 14.07 0.50
N ARG A 201 -26.93 14.38 -0.64
CA ARG A 201 -27.54 15.69 -0.90
C ARG A 201 -28.59 16.03 0.15
N LYS A 202 -29.48 15.09 0.48
CA LYS A 202 -30.52 15.26 1.52
C LYS A 202 -29.94 15.62 2.88
N ARG A 203 -28.80 15.00 3.26
CA ARG A 203 -28.13 15.22 4.55
C ARG A 203 -27.09 16.33 4.54
N ARG A 204 -26.85 16.98 3.40
CA ARG A 204 -25.77 17.94 3.20
C ARG A 204 -24.40 17.34 3.57
N TRP A 205 -24.11 16.14 3.09
CA TRP A 205 -22.86 15.46 3.27
C TRP A 205 -22.01 15.50 2.00
N LEU A 206 -20.69 15.62 2.18
CA LEU A 206 -19.67 15.44 1.14
C LEU A 206 -18.82 14.23 1.48
N ASP A 207 -18.54 13.37 0.53
CA ASP A 207 -17.46 12.40 0.67
C ASP A 207 -16.12 12.98 0.16
N PHE A 208 -15.05 12.19 0.28
CA PHE A 208 -13.73 12.67 -0.10
C PHE A 208 -13.62 12.98 -1.60
N ASP A 209 -14.28 12.21 -2.48
CA ASP A 209 -14.23 12.46 -3.92
C ASP A 209 -14.95 13.77 -4.28
N ASP A 210 -16.04 14.10 -3.58
CA ASP A 210 -16.74 15.37 -3.77
C ASP A 210 -15.84 16.57 -3.50
N LEU A 211 -14.90 16.47 -2.54
CA LEU A 211 -13.98 17.57 -2.24
C LEU A 211 -13.14 17.97 -3.44
N LEU A 212 -12.67 16.99 -4.22
CA LEU A 212 -11.87 17.25 -5.43
C LEU A 212 -12.73 17.90 -6.50
N GLY A 213 -13.92 17.34 -6.76
CA GLY A 213 -14.87 17.87 -7.73
C GLY A 213 -15.33 19.29 -7.39
N TRP A 214 -15.70 19.53 -6.13
CA TRP A 214 -16.12 20.86 -5.67
C TRP A 214 -15.01 21.90 -5.74
N CYS A 215 -13.77 21.50 -5.46
CA CYS A 215 -12.62 22.40 -5.56
C CYS A 215 -12.35 22.76 -7.03
N ALA A 216 -12.39 21.76 -7.93
CA ALA A 216 -12.25 22.00 -9.37
C ALA A 216 -13.37 22.90 -9.89
N ASP A 217 -14.64 22.60 -9.57
CA ASP A 217 -15.81 23.41 -9.93
C ASP A 217 -15.70 24.85 -9.42
N ALA A 218 -15.21 25.04 -8.19
CA ALA A 218 -15.04 26.36 -7.62
C ALA A 218 -14.01 27.19 -8.38
N ILE A 219 -12.91 26.57 -8.80
CA ILE A 219 -11.85 27.26 -9.56
C ILE A 219 -12.33 27.53 -11.00
N GLU A 220 -13.06 26.60 -11.61
CA GLU A 220 -13.52 26.71 -13.00
C GLU A 220 -14.66 27.74 -13.18
N ARG A 221 -15.49 27.98 -12.14
CA ARG A 221 -16.68 28.85 -12.20
C ARG A 221 -16.51 30.21 -11.55
N ASP A 222 -15.45 30.43 -10.76
CA ASP A 222 -15.22 31.64 -10.00
C ASP A 222 -13.82 32.17 -10.36
N GLU A 223 -13.81 33.16 -11.25
CA GLU A 223 -12.56 33.74 -11.79
C GLU A 223 -11.69 34.38 -10.71
N ASP A 224 -12.27 35.05 -9.72
CA ASP A 224 -11.53 35.69 -8.62
C ASP A 224 -10.89 34.63 -7.73
N PHE A 225 -11.63 33.54 -7.44
CA PHE A 225 -11.07 32.41 -6.71
C PHE A 225 -9.97 31.71 -7.50
N ALA A 226 -10.18 31.48 -8.79
CA ALA A 226 -9.18 30.91 -9.70
C ALA A 226 -7.92 31.76 -9.74
N ALA A 227 -8.04 33.09 -9.93
CA ALA A 227 -6.93 34.03 -9.95
C ALA A 227 -6.15 33.98 -8.62
N SER A 228 -6.84 33.98 -7.49
CA SER A 228 -6.25 33.87 -6.16
C SER A 228 -5.45 32.56 -5.99
N GLN A 229 -6.05 31.40 -6.35
CA GLN A 229 -5.35 30.10 -6.24
C GLN A 229 -4.16 30.01 -7.19
N ARG A 230 -4.32 30.45 -8.45
CA ARG A 230 -3.26 30.45 -9.45
C ARG A 230 -2.14 31.42 -9.12
N TRP A 231 -2.44 32.56 -8.49
CA TRP A 231 -1.42 33.46 -7.96
C TRP A 231 -0.64 32.83 -6.81
N ARG A 232 -1.34 32.15 -5.90
CA ARG A 232 -0.75 31.48 -4.74
C ARG A 232 0.15 30.32 -5.15
N PHE A 233 -0.27 29.51 -6.11
CA PHE A 233 0.40 28.29 -6.55
C PHE A 233 0.83 28.43 -8.01
N ARG A 234 1.95 29.08 -8.23
CA ARG A 234 2.49 29.33 -9.58
C ARG A 234 3.27 28.15 -10.12
N HIS A 235 3.95 27.42 -9.26
CA HIS A 235 4.88 26.35 -9.59
C HIS A 235 4.34 25.04 -9.06
N LEU A 236 3.90 24.15 -9.98
CA LEU A 236 3.24 22.90 -9.62
C LEU A 236 4.22 21.73 -9.79
N PHE A 237 4.33 20.90 -8.76
CA PHE A 237 5.11 19.67 -8.77
C PHE A 237 4.23 18.52 -8.33
N VAL A 238 4.25 17.39 -9.06
CA VAL A 238 3.43 16.21 -8.74
C VAL A 238 4.33 14.98 -8.71
N ASP A 239 4.35 14.28 -7.57
CA ASP A 239 5.01 12.98 -7.43
C ASP A 239 4.03 11.84 -7.74
N GLU A 240 4.55 10.66 -8.14
CA GLU A 240 3.77 9.44 -8.47
C GLU A 240 2.61 9.71 -9.47
N PHE A 241 2.84 10.53 -10.49
CA PHE A 241 1.79 11.04 -11.39
C PHE A 241 1.04 9.93 -12.15
N GLN A 242 1.61 8.73 -12.32
CA GLN A 242 0.94 7.57 -12.91
C GLN A 242 -0.27 7.07 -12.11
N ASP A 243 -0.40 7.48 -10.84
CA ASP A 243 -1.52 7.10 -9.97
C ASP A 243 -2.67 8.14 -9.97
N ALA A 244 -2.52 9.21 -10.74
CA ALA A 244 -3.53 10.25 -10.82
C ALA A 244 -4.83 9.72 -11.44
N THR A 245 -5.96 10.06 -10.81
CA THR A 245 -7.28 9.80 -11.39
C THR A 245 -7.70 10.92 -12.34
N PRO A 246 -8.63 10.69 -13.27
CA PRO A 246 -9.19 11.76 -14.11
C PRO A 246 -9.72 12.95 -13.31
N LEU A 247 -10.31 12.72 -12.15
CA LEU A 247 -10.78 13.80 -11.26
C LEU A 247 -9.62 14.62 -10.67
N GLN A 248 -8.54 13.97 -10.27
CA GLN A 248 -7.33 14.65 -9.79
C GLN A 248 -6.63 15.41 -10.91
N LEU A 249 -6.59 14.85 -12.12
CA LEU A 249 -6.07 15.54 -13.29
C LEU A 249 -6.89 16.80 -13.62
N ARG A 250 -8.24 16.74 -13.53
CA ARG A 250 -9.11 17.90 -13.69
C ARG A 250 -8.76 19.00 -12.68
N LEU A 251 -8.61 18.65 -11.41
CA LEU A 251 -8.24 19.60 -10.37
C LEU A 251 -6.84 20.20 -10.62
N LEU A 252 -5.87 19.37 -11.02
CA LEU A 252 -4.51 19.83 -11.37
C LEU A 252 -4.57 20.85 -12.53
N ARG A 253 -5.37 20.57 -13.56
CA ARG A 253 -5.57 21.49 -14.69
C ARG A 253 -6.27 22.78 -14.26
N ALA A 254 -7.24 22.70 -13.35
CA ALA A 254 -7.90 23.89 -12.80
C ALA A 254 -6.89 24.79 -12.04
N TRP A 255 -5.99 24.19 -11.25
CA TRP A 255 -4.89 24.93 -10.61
C TRP A 255 -3.90 25.50 -11.63
N LEU A 256 -3.52 24.73 -12.65
CA LEU A 256 -2.57 25.15 -13.66
C LEU A 256 -3.13 26.32 -14.52
N GLY A 257 -4.39 26.23 -14.95
CA GLY A 257 -4.99 27.16 -15.92
C GLY A 257 -4.24 27.10 -17.26
N ASP A 258 -4.03 28.24 -17.88
CA ASP A 258 -3.32 28.36 -19.17
C ASP A 258 -1.80 28.42 -19.03
N ARG A 259 -1.29 28.22 -17.81
CA ARG A 259 0.16 28.28 -17.55
C ARG A 259 0.83 26.94 -17.87
N SER A 260 2.15 26.98 -18.06
CA SER A 260 2.97 25.82 -18.35
C SER A 260 3.82 25.35 -17.17
N ASP A 261 3.83 26.06 -16.01
CA ASP A 261 4.75 25.76 -14.90
C ASP A 261 4.29 24.54 -14.11
N LEU A 262 4.51 23.37 -14.69
CA LEU A 262 4.21 22.07 -14.17
C LEU A 262 5.42 21.14 -14.34
N SER A 263 5.81 20.45 -13.27
CA SER A 263 6.76 19.34 -13.32
C SER A 263 6.11 18.11 -12.68
N VAL A 264 6.03 17.00 -13.40
CA VAL A 264 5.53 15.74 -12.89
C VAL A 264 6.60 14.68 -12.88
N VAL A 265 6.56 13.78 -11.91
CA VAL A 265 7.45 12.62 -11.83
C VAL A 265 6.60 11.37 -11.69
N GLY A 266 6.96 10.31 -12.41
CA GLY A 266 6.23 9.05 -12.33
C GLY A 266 6.89 7.90 -13.09
N ASP A 267 6.27 6.73 -12.97
CA ASP A 267 6.68 5.50 -13.65
C ASP A 267 5.46 4.70 -14.14
N GLY A 268 5.25 4.62 -15.44
CA GLY A 268 4.16 3.83 -16.03
C GLY A 268 4.20 2.35 -15.67
N ALA A 269 5.38 1.79 -15.39
CA ALA A 269 5.55 0.42 -14.92
C ALA A 269 5.03 0.21 -13.48
N GLN A 270 4.85 1.27 -12.71
CA GLN A 270 4.30 1.23 -11.36
C GLN A 270 2.82 1.65 -11.27
N ALA A 271 2.13 1.77 -12.42
CA ALA A 271 0.69 2.07 -12.47
C ALA A 271 -0.12 0.81 -12.13
N ILE A 272 -0.50 0.66 -10.86
CA ILE A 272 -1.18 -0.52 -10.31
C ILE A 272 -2.51 -0.19 -9.61
N TYR A 273 -3.07 0.98 -9.83
CA TYR A 273 -4.32 1.44 -9.20
C TYR A 273 -5.44 1.74 -10.21
N ALA A 274 -5.40 1.13 -11.41
CA ALA A 274 -6.47 1.30 -12.39
C ALA A 274 -7.82 0.77 -11.87
N PHE A 275 -7.80 -0.28 -11.05
CA PHE A 275 -8.98 -0.80 -10.36
C PHE A 275 -9.65 0.24 -9.45
N ALA A 276 -8.91 1.20 -8.90
CA ALA A 276 -9.38 2.31 -8.07
C ALA A 276 -9.66 3.59 -8.89
N GLY A 277 -9.53 3.54 -10.21
CA GLY A 277 -9.84 4.64 -11.11
C GLY A 277 -8.65 5.47 -11.58
N ALA A 278 -7.41 5.13 -11.20
CA ALA A 278 -6.22 5.79 -11.72
C ALA A 278 -6.07 5.60 -13.24
N ASP A 279 -5.42 6.57 -13.89
CA ASP A 279 -5.14 6.57 -15.32
C ASP A 279 -3.71 7.07 -15.57
N ALA A 280 -2.85 6.19 -16.04
CA ALA A 280 -1.45 6.52 -16.32
C ALA A 280 -1.25 7.24 -17.66
N SER A 281 -2.27 7.29 -18.52
CA SER A 281 -2.16 7.91 -19.86
C SER A 281 -1.63 9.34 -19.83
N PRO A 282 -1.98 10.19 -18.84
CA PRO A 282 -1.43 11.55 -18.77
C PRO A 282 0.07 11.63 -18.55
N LEU A 283 0.68 10.59 -17.98
CA LEU A 283 2.13 10.48 -17.86
C LEU A 283 2.75 9.89 -19.12
N VAL A 284 2.15 8.82 -19.66
CA VAL A 284 2.67 8.09 -20.84
C VAL A 284 2.59 8.95 -22.09
N ASP A 285 1.46 9.59 -22.32
CA ASP A 285 1.20 10.47 -23.47
C ASP A 285 1.28 11.95 -23.07
N PHE A 286 2.29 12.33 -22.29
CA PHE A 286 2.34 13.63 -21.62
C PHE A 286 2.12 14.82 -22.56
N GLY A 287 2.73 14.82 -23.73
CA GLY A 287 2.58 15.91 -24.73
C GLY A 287 1.16 16.07 -25.28
N ARG A 288 0.37 14.98 -25.31
CA ARG A 288 -1.05 15.04 -25.69
C ARG A 288 -1.91 15.74 -24.63
N TYR A 289 -1.59 15.49 -23.35
CA TYR A 289 -2.33 16.06 -22.22
C TYR A 289 -1.88 17.47 -21.84
N PHE A 290 -0.62 17.78 -22.09
CA PHE A 290 0.04 19.06 -21.81
C PHE A 290 0.81 19.51 -23.07
N PRO A 291 0.14 20.23 -24.00
CA PRO A 291 0.77 20.66 -25.25
C PRO A 291 2.06 21.43 -25.03
N GLY A 292 3.07 21.15 -25.84
CA GLY A 292 4.41 21.68 -25.68
C GLY A 292 5.23 21.03 -24.57
N GLY A 293 4.69 20.07 -23.83
CA GLY A 293 5.39 19.39 -22.75
C GLY A 293 6.56 18.54 -23.24
N ARG A 294 7.62 18.51 -22.41
CA ARG A 294 8.83 17.72 -22.64
C ARG A 294 8.90 16.55 -21.66
N THR A 295 9.48 15.45 -22.12
CA THR A 295 9.73 14.27 -21.30
C THR A 295 11.23 14.00 -21.18
N VAL A 296 11.70 13.74 -19.95
CA VAL A 296 13.07 13.32 -19.63
C VAL A 296 13.03 12.02 -18.87
N ALA A 297 13.86 11.04 -19.24
CA ALA A 297 13.91 9.73 -18.60
C ALA A 297 15.16 9.58 -17.75
N LEU A 298 15.00 8.96 -16.56
CA LEU A 298 16.11 8.51 -15.71
C LEU A 298 16.49 7.08 -16.11
N ALA A 299 17.79 6.81 -16.22
CA ALA A 299 18.29 5.55 -16.79
C ALA A 299 18.80 4.55 -15.76
N TYR A 300 19.06 4.96 -14.52
CA TYR A 300 19.75 4.12 -13.55
C TYR A 300 18.85 3.72 -12.38
N ASN A 301 19.06 2.46 -11.87
CA ASN A 301 18.48 1.97 -10.62
C ASN A 301 19.59 1.88 -9.56
N TYR A 302 19.44 2.65 -8.49
CA TYR A 302 20.37 2.72 -7.35
C TYR A 302 19.95 1.86 -6.16
N ARG A 303 18.72 1.34 -6.17
CA ARG A 303 18.14 0.56 -5.08
C ARG A 303 18.56 -0.89 -5.18
N SER A 304 18.19 -1.54 -6.26
CA SER A 304 18.22 -2.98 -6.43
C SER A 304 19.48 -3.41 -7.16
N THR A 305 19.93 -4.64 -6.86
CA THR A 305 21.00 -5.28 -7.61
C THR A 305 20.56 -5.62 -9.05
N ASP A 306 21.50 -5.86 -9.93
CA ASP A 306 21.23 -6.19 -11.34
C ASP A 306 20.40 -7.47 -11.50
N ALA A 307 20.58 -8.49 -10.64
CA ALA A 307 19.75 -9.70 -10.62
C ALA A 307 18.27 -9.38 -10.33
N ILE A 308 17.98 -8.48 -9.38
CA ILE A 308 16.62 -8.07 -9.06
C ILE A 308 16.01 -7.26 -10.21
N VAL A 309 16.78 -6.34 -10.77
CA VAL A 309 16.34 -5.55 -11.94
C VAL A 309 15.99 -6.47 -13.09
N ALA A 310 16.83 -7.46 -13.40
CA ALA A 310 16.59 -8.40 -14.48
C ALA A 310 15.27 -9.18 -14.29
N VAL A 311 15.02 -9.73 -13.09
CA VAL A 311 13.80 -10.51 -12.80
C VAL A 311 12.56 -9.60 -12.78
N SER A 312 12.67 -8.39 -12.24
CA SER A 312 11.55 -7.45 -12.22
C SER A 312 11.16 -6.97 -13.60
N GLU A 313 12.12 -6.69 -14.49
CA GLU A 313 11.85 -6.33 -15.89
C GLU A 313 11.28 -7.52 -16.70
N ALA A 314 11.74 -8.74 -16.42
CA ALA A 314 11.16 -9.94 -17.02
C ALA A 314 9.68 -10.13 -16.63
N ALA A 315 9.32 -9.83 -15.37
CA ALA A 315 7.92 -9.84 -14.93
C ALA A 315 7.05 -8.84 -15.69
N LEU A 316 7.61 -7.66 -15.95
CA LEU A 316 6.93 -6.62 -16.73
C LEU A 316 6.64 -7.12 -18.15
N GLY A 317 7.67 -7.57 -18.88
CA GLY A 317 7.56 -8.10 -20.22
C GLY A 317 6.86 -7.16 -21.23
N PRO A 318 6.83 -7.49 -22.51
CA PRO A 318 6.23 -6.62 -23.55
C PRO A 318 4.71 -6.48 -23.42
N ALA A 319 4.03 -7.47 -22.84
CA ALA A 319 2.58 -7.44 -22.67
C ALA A 319 2.09 -6.52 -21.55
N SER A 320 2.97 -5.84 -20.83
CA SER A 320 2.62 -4.84 -19.81
C SER A 320 2.09 -3.53 -20.38
N GLY A 321 2.30 -3.26 -21.67
CA GLY A 321 1.98 -1.98 -22.31
C GLY A 321 2.90 -0.83 -21.89
N VAL A 322 4.07 -1.13 -21.34
CA VAL A 322 5.07 -0.12 -20.93
C VAL A 322 6.18 -0.11 -21.95
N GLU A 323 6.28 0.98 -22.70
CA GLU A 323 7.35 1.22 -23.67
C GLU A 323 8.40 2.13 -23.04
N ARG A 324 9.50 1.55 -22.58
CA ARG A 324 10.68 2.28 -22.08
C ARG A 324 11.89 1.38 -22.10
N ASP A 325 13.07 1.97 -22.10
CA ASP A 325 14.30 1.24 -21.83
C ASP A 325 14.33 0.69 -20.41
N ALA A 326 14.82 -0.52 -20.24
CA ALA A 326 15.04 -1.09 -18.93
C ALA A 326 16.08 -0.27 -18.15
N PRO A 327 15.86 0.02 -16.87
CA PRO A 327 16.83 0.76 -16.07
C PRO A 327 18.11 -0.06 -15.87
N ARG A 328 19.26 0.62 -15.88
CA ARG A 328 20.55 -0.01 -15.61
C ARG A 328 20.81 -0.04 -14.12
N ALA A 329 21.00 -1.22 -13.56
CA ALA A 329 21.40 -1.34 -12.17
C ALA A 329 22.82 -0.79 -11.95
N VAL A 330 23.00 -0.03 -10.90
CA VAL A 330 24.32 0.46 -10.45
C VAL A 330 24.99 -0.53 -9.51
N ARG A 331 24.20 -1.33 -8.81
CA ARG A 331 24.65 -2.30 -7.81
C ARG A 331 24.78 -3.70 -8.44
N PRO A 332 25.97 -4.32 -8.42
CA PRO A 332 26.10 -5.71 -8.82
C PRO A 332 25.42 -6.63 -7.81
N ALA A 333 25.02 -7.82 -8.24
CA ALA A 333 24.45 -8.82 -7.37
C ALA A 333 25.53 -9.76 -6.82
N ASP A 334 25.55 -9.93 -5.49
CA ASP A 334 26.32 -10.97 -4.82
C ASP A 334 25.59 -12.34 -4.87
N ARG A 335 24.24 -12.28 -4.97
CA ARG A 335 23.34 -13.45 -5.03
C ARG A 335 22.38 -13.33 -6.21
N ARG A 336 22.09 -14.46 -6.86
CA ARG A 336 21.04 -14.53 -7.88
C ARG A 336 19.66 -14.51 -7.23
N ALA A 337 18.66 -14.07 -7.97
CA ALA A 337 17.27 -14.28 -7.61
C ALA A 337 16.96 -15.79 -7.58
N GLU A 338 16.25 -16.26 -6.59
CA GLU A 338 15.90 -17.66 -6.42
C GLU A 338 14.41 -17.90 -6.66
N ILE A 339 14.05 -19.01 -7.32
CA ILE A 339 12.68 -19.39 -7.59
C ILE A 339 12.48 -20.85 -7.17
N HIS A 340 11.59 -21.09 -6.20
CA HIS A 340 11.37 -22.39 -5.59
C HIS A 340 9.94 -22.87 -5.77
N ALA A 341 9.79 -24.16 -6.07
CA ALA A 341 8.51 -24.86 -6.08
C ALA A 341 8.37 -25.70 -4.81
N PHE A 342 7.21 -25.63 -4.17
CA PHE A 342 6.87 -26.42 -2.99
C PHE A 342 5.70 -27.36 -3.29
N ASP A 343 5.60 -28.46 -2.56
CA ASP A 343 4.52 -29.42 -2.76
C ASP A 343 3.19 -28.85 -2.30
N ASP A 344 3.19 -28.14 -1.16
CA ASP A 344 2.01 -27.48 -0.64
C ASP A 344 2.30 -26.09 -0.03
N ASP A 345 1.25 -25.36 0.30
CA ASP A 345 1.31 -24.01 0.85
C ASP A 345 1.92 -23.97 2.27
N SER A 346 1.74 -25.05 3.04
CA SER A 346 2.35 -25.17 4.38
C SER A 346 3.87 -25.31 4.30
N GLY A 347 4.35 -26.11 3.32
CA GLY A 347 5.77 -26.25 3.00
C GLY A 347 6.39 -24.95 2.49
N GLU A 348 5.69 -24.21 1.63
CA GLU A 348 6.11 -22.89 1.18
C GLU A 348 6.29 -21.94 2.37
N ALA A 349 5.28 -21.84 3.24
CA ALA A 349 5.33 -20.93 4.38
C ALA A 349 6.41 -21.30 5.40
N ALA A 350 6.61 -22.60 5.67
CA ALA A 350 7.67 -23.08 6.55
C ALA A 350 9.07 -22.75 5.99
N ALA A 351 9.28 -22.98 4.69
CA ALA A 351 10.55 -22.68 4.04
C ALA A 351 10.86 -21.17 4.04
N VAL A 352 9.85 -20.32 3.85
CA VAL A 352 9.99 -18.86 3.95
C VAL A 352 10.36 -18.44 5.37
N ALA A 353 9.71 -19.01 6.40
CA ALA A 353 10.03 -18.72 7.78
C ALA A 353 11.48 -19.14 8.15
N ASP A 354 11.93 -20.32 7.67
CA ASP A 354 13.31 -20.78 7.83
C ASP A 354 14.30 -19.90 7.07
N ALA A 355 13.92 -19.39 5.89
CA ALA A 355 14.76 -18.47 5.14
C ALA A 355 14.89 -17.11 5.85
N CYS A 356 13.81 -16.56 6.41
CA CYS A 356 13.87 -15.36 7.26
C CYS A 356 14.83 -15.56 8.43
N TRP A 357 14.76 -16.71 9.10
CA TRP A 357 15.67 -17.02 10.20
C TRP A 357 17.14 -17.09 9.75
N ARG A 358 17.42 -17.73 8.61
CA ARG A 358 18.78 -17.80 8.05
C ARG A 358 19.34 -16.43 7.70
N GLU A 359 18.54 -15.58 7.07
CA GLU A 359 18.95 -14.22 6.72
C GLU A 359 19.23 -13.39 7.98
N PHE A 360 18.43 -13.55 9.03
CA PHE A 360 18.68 -12.90 10.32
C PHE A 360 19.98 -13.36 10.96
N THR A 361 20.25 -14.66 10.98
CA THR A 361 21.51 -15.19 11.50
C THR A 361 22.70 -14.80 10.62
N GLY A 362 22.46 -14.50 9.34
CA GLY A 362 23.41 -13.92 8.40
C GLY A 362 23.63 -12.42 8.56
N GLY A 363 22.93 -11.76 9.51
CA GLY A 363 23.11 -10.35 9.85
C GLY A 363 22.07 -9.39 9.28
N VAL A 364 21.05 -9.85 8.56
CA VAL A 364 19.95 -9.00 8.04
C VAL A 364 18.92 -8.76 9.15
N PRO A 365 18.68 -7.53 9.61
CA PRO A 365 17.68 -7.26 10.65
C PRO A 365 16.26 -7.62 10.20
N TRP A 366 15.38 -8.06 11.10
CA TRP A 366 14.01 -8.45 10.80
C TRP A 366 13.23 -7.40 10.02
N HIS A 367 13.31 -6.12 10.41
CA HIS A 367 12.60 -5.01 9.78
C HIS A 367 13.11 -4.68 8.36
N ARG A 368 14.22 -5.28 7.95
CA ARG A 368 14.77 -5.18 6.59
C ARG A 368 14.35 -6.36 5.70
N MET A 369 13.40 -7.17 6.17
CA MET A 369 12.83 -8.30 5.45
C MET A 369 11.32 -8.13 5.27
N ALA A 370 10.78 -8.60 4.15
CA ALA A 370 9.34 -8.67 3.92
C ALA A 370 8.92 -9.96 3.22
N VAL A 371 7.74 -10.46 3.61
CA VAL A 371 7.02 -11.51 2.88
C VAL A 371 5.85 -10.86 2.16
N LEU A 372 5.90 -10.91 0.84
CA LEU A 372 4.90 -10.33 -0.03
C LEU A 372 3.99 -11.41 -0.60
N PHE A 373 2.68 -11.16 -0.54
CA PHE A 373 1.65 -12.06 -1.04
C PHE A 373 0.57 -11.31 -1.81
N ARG A 374 -0.20 -12.03 -2.64
CA ARG A 374 -1.19 -11.39 -3.54
C ARG A 374 -2.47 -10.98 -2.81
N THR A 375 -2.95 -11.77 -1.86
CA THR A 375 -4.22 -11.54 -1.14
C THR A 375 -4.02 -11.61 0.36
N ASN A 376 -4.85 -10.87 1.12
CA ASN A 376 -4.81 -10.90 2.58
C ASN A 376 -5.10 -12.29 3.17
N ALA A 377 -5.87 -13.13 2.47
CA ALA A 377 -6.17 -14.50 2.92
C ALA A 377 -4.92 -15.38 3.09
N GLN A 378 -3.80 -15.04 2.41
CA GLN A 378 -2.56 -15.78 2.54
C GLN A 378 -1.78 -15.43 3.83
N SER A 379 -2.09 -14.30 4.49
CA SER A 379 -1.28 -13.83 5.63
C SER A 379 -1.27 -14.80 6.80
N SER A 380 -2.42 -15.39 7.15
CA SER A 380 -2.56 -16.30 8.29
C SER A 380 -1.62 -17.50 8.22
N LEU A 381 -1.37 -18.00 7.03
CA LEU A 381 -0.45 -19.11 6.80
C LEU A 381 0.99 -18.74 7.15
N PHE A 382 1.46 -17.57 6.71
CA PHE A 382 2.79 -17.05 7.02
C PHE A 382 2.91 -16.63 8.48
N GLU A 383 1.86 -16.02 9.06
CA GLU A 383 1.78 -15.70 10.49
C GLU A 383 2.02 -16.97 11.35
N ALA A 384 1.30 -18.05 11.04
CA ALA A 384 1.45 -19.33 11.74
C ALA A 384 2.86 -19.95 11.57
N ALA A 385 3.44 -19.87 10.37
CA ALA A 385 4.77 -20.40 10.10
C ALA A 385 5.87 -19.61 10.82
N LEU A 386 5.84 -18.28 10.75
CA LEU A 386 6.78 -17.39 11.43
C LEU A 386 6.69 -17.55 12.97
N THR A 387 5.46 -17.63 13.51
CA THR A 387 5.24 -17.88 14.94
C THR A 387 5.87 -19.20 15.38
N ARG A 388 5.64 -20.29 14.65
CA ARG A 388 6.24 -21.61 14.96
C ARG A 388 7.77 -21.57 14.92
N ARG A 389 8.33 -20.76 14.03
CA ARG A 389 9.79 -20.62 13.87
C ARG A 389 10.39 -19.66 14.87
N GLY A 390 9.58 -18.90 15.62
CA GLY A 390 10.05 -17.86 16.55
C GLY A 390 10.54 -16.58 15.85
N VAL A 391 10.08 -16.32 14.62
CA VAL A 391 10.41 -15.12 13.86
C VAL A 391 9.39 -14.02 14.17
N PRO A 392 9.81 -12.86 14.68
CA PRO A 392 8.91 -11.74 14.92
C PRO A 392 8.44 -11.15 13.58
N PHE A 393 7.17 -10.82 13.48
CA PHE A 393 6.59 -10.23 12.26
C PHE A 393 5.61 -9.11 12.59
N ARG A 394 5.30 -8.28 11.59
CA ARG A 394 4.27 -7.26 11.66
C ARG A 394 3.39 -7.29 10.40
N LEU A 395 2.09 -7.11 10.58
CA LEU A 395 1.13 -6.99 9.49
C LEU A 395 1.04 -5.54 9.05
N THR A 396 1.69 -5.18 7.96
CA THR A 396 1.64 -3.82 7.42
C THR A 396 0.30 -3.59 6.73
N GLY A 397 -0.53 -2.74 7.35
CA GLY A 397 -1.83 -2.36 6.81
C GLY A 397 -2.94 -3.39 6.99
N ALA A 398 -2.78 -4.41 7.81
CA ALA A 398 -3.92 -5.17 8.34
C ALA A 398 -4.85 -4.21 9.11
N GLN A 399 -6.16 -4.46 9.03
CA GLN A 399 -7.09 -3.82 9.96
C GLN A 399 -6.54 -4.05 11.37
N ARG A 400 -6.51 -2.99 12.20
CA ARG A 400 -6.11 -3.10 13.61
C ARG A 400 -6.80 -4.33 14.19
N PHE A 401 -6.08 -5.12 14.99
CA PHE A 401 -6.62 -6.36 15.56
C PHE A 401 -8.05 -6.18 16.08
N ALA A 402 -8.29 -5.13 16.85
CA ALA A 402 -9.62 -4.78 17.38
C ALA A 402 -10.69 -4.43 16.31
N SER A 403 -10.32 -4.19 15.06
CA SER A 403 -11.26 -3.87 13.97
C SER A 403 -11.51 -5.05 13.01
N ARG A 404 -10.87 -6.18 13.20
CA ARG A 404 -11.14 -7.42 12.44
C ARG A 404 -12.58 -7.90 12.72
N PRO A 405 -13.35 -8.35 11.72
CA PRO A 405 -14.75 -8.73 11.91
C PRO A 405 -14.98 -9.75 13.03
N SER A 406 -14.20 -10.83 13.06
CA SER A 406 -14.24 -11.86 14.09
C SER A 406 -13.86 -11.33 15.49
N VAL A 407 -12.87 -10.46 15.59
CA VAL A 407 -12.51 -9.82 16.88
C VAL A 407 -13.62 -8.87 17.35
N ARG A 408 -14.27 -8.14 16.45
CA ARG A 408 -15.42 -7.29 16.80
C ARG A 408 -16.59 -8.09 17.35
N ILE A 409 -16.89 -9.23 16.73
CA ILE A 409 -17.93 -10.16 17.25
C ILE A 409 -17.59 -10.58 18.69
N LEU A 410 -16.34 -10.97 18.96
CA LEU A 410 -15.89 -11.36 20.29
C LEU A 410 -15.92 -10.19 21.29
N LEU A 411 -15.52 -9.00 20.88
CA LEU A 411 -15.59 -7.79 21.72
C LEU A 411 -17.04 -7.37 21.98
N ASP A 412 -17.95 -7.54 21.02
CA ASP A 412 -19.36 -7.22 21.20
C ASP A 412 -20.04 -8.27 22.15
N ARG A 413 -19.63 -9.55 22.09
CA ARG A 413 -20.03 -10.56 23.10
C ARG A 413 -19.56 -10.18 24.51
N LEU A 414 -18.31 -9.77 24.67
CA LEU A 414 -17.78 -9.30 25.97
C LEU A 414 -18.54 -8.08 26.50
N ARG A 415 -18.86 -7.11 25.63
CA ARG A 415 -19.65 -5.91 26.00
C ARG A 415 -21.07 -6.27 26.40
N GLU A 416 -21.69 -7.22 25.72
CA GLU A 416 -23.03 -7.69 26.05
C GLU A 416 -23.04 -8.45 27.38
N ALA A 417 -22.07 -9.33 27.63
CA ALA A 417 -21.92 -10.01 28.90
C ALA A 417 -21.73 -9.04 30.08
N ASP A 418 -20.95 -7.97 29.90
CA ASP A 418 -20.76 -6.91 30.91
C ASP A 418 -22.04 -6.09 31.15
N ARG A 419 -22.86 -5.91 30.10
CA ARG A 419 -24.15 -5.23 30.18
C ARG A 419 -25.20 -6.07 30.92
N VAL A 420 -25.16 -7.39 30.75
CA VAL A 420 -26.09 -8.32 31.43
C VAL A 420 -25.73 -8.47 32.91
N ILE A 421 -24.45 -8.46 33.27
CA ILE A 421 -23.99 -8.56 34.68
C ILE A 421 -23.00 -7.42 34.96
N PRO A 422 -23.52 -6.21 35.26
CA PRO A 422 -22.67 -5.06 35.51
C PRO A 422 -21.77 -5.24 36.75
N GLY A 423 -20.50 -4.87 36.64
CA GLY A 423 -19.54 -4.91 37.75
C GLY A 423 -18.90 -6.27 38.01
N ARG A 424 -19.15 -7.25 37.14
CA ARG A 424 -18.45 -8.54 37.19
C ARG A 424 -16.95 -8.33 36.85
N PRO A 425 -16.03 -8.98 37.59
CA PRO A 425 -14.59 -8.88 37.29
C PRO A 425 -14.27 -9.31 35.85
N PHE A 426 -13.41 -8.57 35.17
CA PHE A 426 -13.03 -8.87 33.77
C PHE A 426 -12.43 -10.28 33.62
N SER A 427 -11.71 -10.78 34.63
CA SER A 427 -11.16 -12.15 34.64
C SER A 427 -12.25 -13.24 34.49
N GLN A 428 -13.45 -13.01 35.00
CA GLN A 428 -14.57 -13.93 34.84
C GLN A 428 -15.18 -13.90 33.44
N HIS A 429 -15.34 -12.70 32.84
CA HIS A 429 -15.72 -12.56 31.44
C HIS A 429 -14.71 -13.23 30.49
N LEU A 430 -13.43 -13.16 30.83
CA LEU A 430 -12.37 -13.80 30.06
C LEU A 430 -12.42 -15.33 30.18
N SER A 431 -12.79 -15.86 31.37
CA SER A 431 -12.96 -17.29 31.60
C SER A 431 -14.16 -17.87 30.84
N ASP A 432 -15.27 -17.14 30.81
CA ASP A 432 -16.44 -17.53 30.02
C ASP A 432 -16.13 -17.54 28.52
N LEU A 433 -15.44 -16.51 28.02
CA LEU A 433 -14.99 -16.47 26.63
C LEU A 433 -14.05 -17.64 26.27
N ALA A 434 -13.32 -18.18 27.25
CA ALA A 434 -12.48 -19.36 27.08
C ALA A 434 -13.31 -20.67 27.12
N ALA A 435 -14.38 -20.72 27.92
CA ALA A 435 -15.22 -21.88 28.12
C ALA A 435 -16.25 -22.13 26.99
N ASP A 436 -16.56 -21.11 26.18
CA ASP A 436 -17.48 -21.20 25.00
C ASP A 436 -17.04 -22.23 23.92
N VAL A 437 -16.07 -23.09 24.21
CA VAL A 437 -15.51 -24.12 23.31
C VAL A 437 -16.23 -25.47 23.43
N ASP A 438 -16.84 -25.78 24.59
CA ASP A 438 -17.26 -27.13 24.91
C ASP A 438 -18.76 -27.40 24.70
N GLU A 439 -19.55 -26.42 24.28
CA GLU A 439 -20.92 -26.62 23.85
C GLU A 439 -20.99 -26.84 22.32
N GLU A 440 -20.75 -28.08 21.87
CA GLU A 440 -21.33 -28.56 20.62
C GLU A 440 -22.86 -28.46 20.72
N PRO A 441 -23.58 -27.88 19.72
CA PRO A 441 -25.04 -27.94 19.71
C PRO A 441 -25.46 -29.38 19.64
N GLY A 442 -26.13 -29.84 20.73
CA GLY A 442 -26.62 -31.18 20.87
C GLY A 442 -27.39 -31.63 19.64
N VAL A 443 -27.14 -32.88 19.26
CA VAL A 443 -27.84 -33.61 18.23
C VAL A 443 -29.31 -33.75 18.66
N GLU A 444 -30.24 -32.98 18.12
CA GLU A 444 -31.67 -33.23 18.14
C GLU A 444 -32.11 -33.80 16.79
N ASP A 445 -32.64 -35.03 16.90
CA ASP A 445 -33.61 -35.84 16.16
C ASP A 445 -33.76 -35.66 14.62
N PRO A 446 -33.67 -36.76 13.85
CA PRO A 446 -33.75 -36.77 12.39
C PRO A 446 -35.17 -36.91 11.88
N ALA A 447 -35.98 -35.85 11.86
CA ALA A 447 -37.25 -35.83 11.15
C ALA A 447 -37.65 -34.43 10.66
N ALA A 448 -36.92 -33.86 9.71
CA ALA A 448 -37.39 -32.78 8.82
C ALA A 448 -36.48 -32.63 7.62
N SER A 449 -36.56 -33.56 6.70
CA SER A 449 -35.93 -33.51 5.37
C SER A 449 -36.78 -32.61 4.48
N THR A 450 -36.26 -31.43 4.09
CA THR A 450 -36.36 -30.76 2.77
C THR A 450 -35.77 -29.36 2.73
N ALA A 451 -35.20 -28.83 3.82
CA ALA A 451 -34.47 -27.54 3.84
C ALA A 451 -32.95 -27.70 3.80
N ALA A 452 -32.45 -28.93 3.73
CA ALA A 452 -31.02 -29.25 3.99
C ALA A 452 -30.03 -28.81 2.94
N ASN A 453 -30.43 -28.44 1.71
CA ASN A 453 -29.49 -28.08 0.65
C ASN A 453 -29.12 -26.57 0.63
N ALA A 454 -29.96 -25.69 1.17
CA ALA A 454 -29.63 -24.27 1.32
C ALA A 454 -28.77 -23.99 2.57
N GLU A 455 -28.99 -24.77 3.65
CA GLU A 455 -28.21 -24.69 4.89
C GLU A 455 -26.80 -25.32 4.77
N ALA A 456 -26.60 -26.29 3.88
CA ALA A 456 -25.30 -26.90 3.65
C ALA A 456 -24.31 -25.89 2.97
N ALA A 457 -24.81 -25.02 2.11
CA ALA A 457 -24.00 -23.93 1.52
C ALA A 457 -23.65 -22.86 2.57
N ALA A 458 -24.58 -22.52 3.46
CA ALA A 458 -24.34 -21.56 4.55
C ALA A 458 -23.39 -22.11 5.64
N ARG A 459 -23.39 -23.42 5.88
CA ARG A 459 -22.45 -24.07 6.82
C ARG A 459 -21.02 -24.16 6.30
N THR A 460 -20.81 -24.15 4.97
CA THR A 460 -19.46 -24.15 4.37
C THR A 460 -18.80 -22.78 4.46
N GLU A 461 -19.58 -21.69 4.49
CA GLU A 461 -19.06 -20.34 4.80
C GLU A 461 -18.82 -20.14 6.31
N SER A 462 -19.55 -20.85 7.18
CA SER A 462 -19.38 -20.82 8.62
C SER A 462 -18.07 -21.46 9.10
N SER A 463 -17.56 -22.51 8.45
CA SER A 463 -16.37 -23.23 8.94
C SER A 463 -15.05 -22.45 8.79
N ALA A 464 -14.89 -21.66 7.74
CA ALA A 464 -13.73 -20.75 7.60
C ALA A 464 -13.82 -19.54 8.56
N SER A 465 -15.05 -19.11 8.88
CA SER A 465 -15.37 -18.12 9.90
C SER A 465 -15.08 -18.62 11.33
N ASP A 466 -15.30 -19.91 11.60
CA ASP A 466 -15.10 -20.51 12.92
C ASP A 466 -13.63 -20.71 13.27
N ASP A 467 -12.79 -21.04 12.31
CA ASP A 467 -11.34 -21.18 12.54
C ASP A 467 -10.69 -19.80 12.75
N ASP A 468 -11.12 -18.80 12.00
CA ASP A 468 -10.75 -17.39 12.22
C ASP A 468 -11.24 -16.89 13.60
N LEU A 469 -12.45 -17.25 14.01
CA LEU A 469 -13.01 -16.91 15.32
C LEU A 469 -12.20 -17.57 16.45
N ARG A 470 -11.84 -18.85 16.33
CA ARG A 470 -11.00 -19.56 17.31
C ARG A 470 -9.62 -18.94 17.43
N THR A 471 -8.94 -18.71 16.31
CA THR A 471 -7.59 -18.10 16.27
C THR A 471 -7.60 -16.71 16.88
N HIS A 472 -8.58 -15.87 16.54
CA HIS A 472 -8.69 -14.51 17.08
C HIS A 472 -9.14 -14.48 18.53
N ARG A 473 -9.94 -15.45 18.98
CA ARG A 473 -10.29 -15.64 20.38
C ARG A 473 -9.07 -15.95 21.23
N ASP A 474 -8.21 -16.88 20.80
CA ASP A 474 -7.01 -17.24 21.53
C ASP A 474 -6.03 -16.06 21.64
N ALA A 475 -5.96 -15.25 20.58
CA ALA A 475 -5.21 -14.00 20.62
C ALA A 475 -5.85 -12.99 21.60
N LEU A 476 -7.19 -12.85 21.61
CA LEU A 476 -7.92 -11.97 22.51
C LEU A 476 -7.75 -12.39 23.98
N LEU A 477 -7.77 -13.70 24.25
CA LEU A 477 -7.50 -14.25 25.59
C LEU A 477 -6.08 -13.94 26.06
N ARG A 478 -5.08 -14.00 25.20
CA ARG A 478 -3.71 -13.60 25.53
C ARG A 478 -3.64 -12.11 25.89
N PHE A 479 -4.25 -11.26 25.08
CA PHE A 479 -4.32 -9.82 25.37
C PHE A 479 -5.08 -9.53 26.67
N GLY A 480 -6.18 -10.25 26.93
CA GLY A 480 -6.92 -10.12 28.20
C GLY A 480 -6.09 -10.45 29.42
N ARG A 481 -5.24 -11.50 29.38
CA ARG A 481 -4.30 -11.83 30.45
C ARG A 481 -3.22 -10.77 30.63
N GLN A 482 -2.68 -10.24 29.53
CA GLN A 482 -1.71 -9.14 29.58
C GLN A 482 -2.33 -7.87 30.19
N TYR A 483 -3.55 -7.54 29.83
CA TYR A 483 -4.29 -6.43 30.44
C TYR A 483 -4.44 -6.62 31.95
N LEU A 484 -4.88 -7.78 32.43
CA LEU A 484 -5.02 -8.08 33.86
C LEU A 484 -3.67 -8.03 34.59
N THR A 485 -2.55 -8.32 33.93
CA THR A 485 -1.21 -8.20 34.52
C THR A 485 -0.76 -6.73 34.60
N ALA A 486 -1.18 -5.91 33.65
CA ALA A 486 -0.83 -4.49 33.59
C ALA A 486 -1.72 -3.60 34.48
N GLU A 487 -2.93 -4.06 34.80
CA GLU A 487 -3.90 -3.33 35.61
C GLU A 487 -3.69 -3.63 37.10
N SER A 488 -3.72 -2.60 37.95
CA SER A 488 -3.55 -2.77 39.40
C SER A 488 -4.84 -3.18 40.13
N GLY A 489 -5.87 -3.65 39.40
CA GLY A 489 -7.21 -3.95 39.92
C GLY A 489 -7.92 -5.08 39.16
N PRO A 490 -9.23 -5.34 39.44
CA PRO A 490 -9.99 -6.43 38.82
C PRO A 490 -10.22 -6.26 37.32
N GLY A 491 -9.84 -5.12 36.74
CA GLY A 491 -10.07 -4.78 35.34
C GLY A 491 -11.54 -4.64 34.97
N SER A 492 -11.83 -4.06 33.82
CA SER A 492 -13.17 -3.94 33.26
C SER A 492 -13.15 -4.20 31.75
N VAL A 493 -14.29 -4.61 31.18
CA VAL A 493 -14.43 -4.79 29.73
C VAL A 493 -14.15 -3.49 28.98
N ALA A 494 -14.63 -2.35 29.45
CA ALA A 494 -14.38 -1.04 28.86
C ALA A 494 -12.90 -0.65 28.93
N GLY A 495 -12.24 -0.89 30.08
CA GLY A 495 -10.80 -0.69 30.27
C GLY A 495 -9.98 -1.59 29.33
N PHE A 496 -10.33 -2.86 29.22
CA PHE A 496 -9.68 -3.80 28.31
C PHE A 496 -9.78 -3.35 26.84
N VAL A 497 -10.98 -2.95 26.38
CA VAL A 497 -11.18 -2.48 25.01
C VAL A 497 -10.33 -1.25 24.71
N SER A 498 -10.27 -0.30 25.64
CA SER A 498 -9.43 0.90 25.53
C SER A 498 -7.95 0.57 25.55
N TRP A 499 -7.53 -0.34 26.45
CA TRP A 499 -6.16 -0.82 26.53
C TRP A 499 -5.77 -1.61 25.28
N LEU A 500 -6.64 -2.50 24.77
CA LEU A 500 -6.42 -3.28 23.54
C LEU A 500 -6.20 -2.36 22.33
N ASP A 501 -6.98 -1.28 22.22
CA ASP A 501 -6.82 -0.28 21.16
C ASP A 501 -5.48 0.48 21.27
N LEU A 502 -5.00 0.70 22.49
CA LEU A 502 -3.68 1.28 22.77
C LEU A 502 -2.54 0.26 22.55
N ALA A 503 -2.68 -0.96 23.07
CA ALA A 503 -1.70 -2.04 22.93
C ALA A 503 -1.51 -2.42 21.46
N THR A 504 -2.59 -2.53 20.69
CA THR A 504 -2.53 -2.82 19.25
C THR A 504 -2.17 -1.60 18.39
N ARG A 505 -2.18 -0.39 18.94
CA ARG A 505 -1.50 0.77 18.32
C ARG A 505 0.02 0.67 18.42
N GLY A 506 0.53 0.09 19.51
CA GLY A 506 1.96 -0.15 19.72
C GLY A 506 2.52 -1.34 18.92
N GLU A 507 1.71 -2.35 18.61
CA GLU A 507 2.12 -3.48 17.77
C GLU A 507 2.39 -3.09 16.31
N SER A 508 1.86 -1.97 15.80
CA SER A 508 2.26 -1.38 14.52
C SER A 508 3.60 -0.62 14.59
N SER A 509 4.23 -0.54 15.74
CA SER A 509 5.48 0.20 16.01
C SER A 509 6.62 -0.63 16.56
N ASP A 510 6.50 -1.96 16.66
CA ASP A 510 7.70 -2.76 16.89
C ASP A 510 8.50 -2.80 15.58
N GLU A 511 9.46 -1.88 15.48
CA GLU A 511 10.37 -1.71 14.34
C GLU A 511 11.20 -2.96 14.01
N ARG A 512 11.00 -4.07 14.71
CA ARG A 512 11.87 -5.23 14.75
C ARG A 512 11.34 -6.47 14.03
N GLY A 513 10.14 -6.48 13.49
CA GLY A 513 9.54 -7.67 12.85
C GLY A 513 9.66 -7.70 11.33
N VAL A 514 9.59 -8.92 10.75
CA VAL A 514 9.44 -9.12 9.30
C VAL A 514 8.10 -8.56 8.83
N ASP A 515 8.08 -7.78 7.76
CA ASP A 515 6.86 -7.22 7.21
C ASP A 515 6.04 -8.27 6.44
N LEU A 516 4.79 -8.48 6.82
CA LEU A 516 3.80 -9.24 6.05
C LEU A 516 2.91 -8.27 5.27
N VAL A 517 3.02 -8.24 3.94
CA VAL A 517 2.45 -7.17 3.11
C VAL A 517 1.86 -7.73 1.82
N THR A 518 0.71 -7.21 1.36
CA THR A 518 0.24 -7.51 0.01
C THR A 518 1.07 -6.77 -1.05
N PHE A 519 1.16 -7.32 -2.27
CA PHE A 519 1.88 -6.69 -3.39
C PHE A 519 1.48 -5.22 -3.61
N HIS A 520 0.18 -4.88 -3.53
CA HIS A 520 -0.29 -3.51 -3.69
C HIS A 520 0.22 -2.57 -2.60
N ARG A 521 0.24 -3.03 -1.36
CA ARG A 521 0.68 -2.23 -0.21
C ARG A 521 2.20 -2.10 -0.10
N ALA A 522 2.92 -2.98 -0.78
CA ALA A 522 4.38 -2.92 -0.88
C ALA A 522 4.87 -1.72 -1.72
N LYS A 523 3.99 -1.13 -2.56
CA LYS A 523 4.35 0.06 -3.34
C LYS A 523 4.77 1.22 -2.43
N GLY A 524 5.92 1.83 -2.74
CA GLY A 524 6.51 2.91 -1.94
C GLY A 524 7.34 2.45 -0.75
N LEU A 525 7.38 1.14 -0.46
CA LEU A 525 8.23 0.54 0.57
C LEU A 525 9.45 -0.14 -0.07
N GLU A 526 10.45 -0.49 0.75
CA GLU A 526 11.67 -1.15 0.30
C GLU A 526 12.30 -1.95 1.44
N TRP A 527 12.89 -3.10 1.12
CA TRP A 527 13.54 -3.98 2.07
C TRP A 527 14.80 -4.59 1.47
N GLN A 528 15.73 -4.92 2.33
CA GLN A 528 16.98 -5.57 1.92
C GLN A 528 16.71 -6.94 1.29
N VAL A 529 15.82 -7.72 1.92
CA VAL A 529 15.42 -9.06 1.48
C VAL A 529 13.91 -9.14 1.32
N VAL A 530 13.45 -9.65 0.18
CA VAL A 530 12.02 -9.80 -0.12
C VAL A 530 11.70 -11.23 -0.53
N PHE A 531 10.69 -11.80 0.11
CA PHE A 531 10.09 -13.09 -0.25
C PHE A 531 8.79 -12.82 -1.02
N VAL A 532 8.76 -13.14 -2.32
CA VAL A 532 7.57 -12.99 -3.19
C VAL A 532 6.92 -14.35 -3.34
N THR A 533 5.75 -14.54 -2.71
CA THR A 533 5.12 -15.84 -2.54
C THR A 533 3.86 -16.03 -3.36
N GLY A 534 3.47 -17.27 -3.64
CA GLY A 534 2.24 -17.60 -4.34
C GLY A 534 2.29 -17.27 -5.83
N LEU A 535 3.43 -17.49 -6.51
CA LEU A 535 3.59 -17.27 -7.95
C LEU A 535 2.91 -18.36 -8.77
N GLU A 536 1.59 -18.50 -8.63
CA GLU A 536 0.79 -19.49 -9.34
C GLU A 536 -0.48 -18.90 -9.95
N ARG A 537 -1.01 -19.57 -10.97
CA ARG A 537 -2.28 -19.19 -11.63
C ARG A 537 -3.43 -19.13 -10.61
N GLY A 538 -4.18 -18.03 -10.68
CA GLY A 538 -5.27 -17.75 -9.76
C GLY A 538 -4.87 -16.87 -8.59
N LEU A 539 -3.57 -16.72 -8.31
CA LEU A 539 -2.99 -15.69 -7.45
C LEU A 539 -2.17 -14.69 -8.28
N VAL A 540 -1.27 -15.15 -9.12
CA VAL A 540 -0.43 -14.31 -10.00
C VAL A 540 -0.40 -14.88 -11.42
N PRO A 541 -1.20 -14.36 -12.36
CA PRO A 541 -2.25 -13.36 -12.18
C PRO A 541 -3.42 -13.89 -11.35
N ILE A 542 -4.12 -12.96 -10.71
CA ILE A 542 -5.32 -13.32 -9.94
C ILE A 542 -6.41 -13.86 -10.88
N SER A 543 -7.25 -14.78 -10.38
CA SER A 543 -8.19 -15.57 -11.22
C SER A 543 -9.12 -14.73 -12.10
N TRP A 544 -9.46 -13.52 -11.67
CA TRP A 544 -10.35 -12.63 -12.42
C TRP A 544 -9.63 -11.68 -13.39
N ALA A 545 -8.31 -11.66 -13.44
CA ALA A 545 -7.56 -10.91 -14.46
C ALA A 545 -7.58 -11.66 -15.80
N THR A 546 -8.74 -11.66 -16.45
CA THR A 546 -8.99 -12.41 -17.69
C THR A 546 -8.70 -11.59 -18.94
N THR A 547 -8.82 -10.25 -18.87
CA THR A 547 -8.60 -9.36 -19.99
C THR A 547 -7.13 -9.01 -20.18
N PRO A 548 -6.69 -8.64 -21.40
CA PRO A 548 -5.33 -8.20 -21.65
C PRO A 548 -4.90 -7.04 -20.73
N THR A 549 -5.78 -6.06 -20.54
CA THR A 549 -5.53 -4.89 -19.67
C THR A 549 -5.33 -5.29 -18.21
N ALA A 550 -6.19 -6.16 -17.67
CA ALA A 550 -6.07 -6.66 -16.30
C ALA A 550 -4.79 -7.50 -16.12
N ARG A 551 -4.43 -8.32 -17.11
CA ARG A 551 -3.16 -9.08 -17.09
C ARG A 551 -1.95 -8.17 -17.16
N ALA A 552 -2.00 -7.09 -17.93
CA ALA A 552 -0.95 -6.10 -17.99
C ALA A 552 -0.76 -5.41 -16.62
N GLU A 553 -1.86 -5.10 -15.90
CA GLU A 553 -1.80 -4.55 -14.54
C GLU A 553 -1.19 -5.57 -13.54
N GLU A 554 -1.54 -6.85 -13.63
CA GLU A 554 -0.94 -7.91 -12.81
C GLU A 554 0.56 -8.09 -13.09
N ARG A 555 1.02 -7.92 -14.34
CA ARG A 555 2.46 -7.89 -14.66
C ARG A 555 3.15 -6.70 -13.98
N ARG A 556 2.57 -5.50 -14.06
CA ARG A 556 3.10 -4.33 -13.36
C ARG A 556 3.10 -4.52 -11.85
N LEU A 557 2.07 -5.17 -11.30
CA LEU A 557 1.99 -5.46 -9.88
C LEU A 557 3.11 -6.42 -9.42
N LEU A 558 3.38 -7.47 -10.19
CA LEU A 558 4.49 -8.38 -9.92
C LEU A 558 5.85 -7.67 -10.07
N HIS A 559 6.03 -6.84 -11.11
CA HIS A 559 7.21 -5.99 -11.28
C HIS A 559 7.44 -5.09 -10.06
N VAL A 560 6.38 -4.45 -9.55
CA VAL A 560 6.45 -3.63 -8.33
C VAL A 560 6.86 -4.47 -7.13
N ALA A 561 6.30 -5.66 -6.94
CA ALA A 561 6.62 -6.52 -5.80
C ALA A 561 8.09 -6.97 -5.80
N LEU A 562 8.61 -7.43 -6.96
CA LEU A 562 10.00 -7.84 -7.13
C LEU A 562 10.96 -6.66 -6.92
N GLY A 563 10.65 -5.49 -7.49
CA GLY A 563 11.46 -4.28 -7.38
C GLY A 563 11.43 -3.60 -5.99
N ARG A 564 10.83 -4.23 -4.97
CA ARG A 564 10.90 -3.77 -3.56
C ARG A 564 12.16 -4.25 -2.85
N ALA A 565 12.83 -5.27 -3.40
CA ALA A 565 14.08 -5.79 -2.86
C ALA A 565 15.27 -4.89 -3.22
N GLU A 566 16.21 -4.79 -2.29
CA GLU A 566 17.48 -4.09 -2.48
C GLU A 566 18.61 -5.07 -2.83
N ASP A 567 18.80 -6.11 -2.01
CA ASP A 567 19.94 -7.03 -2.11
C ASP A 567 19.55 -8.39 -2.67
N TRP A 568 18.41 -8.93 -2.24
CA TRP A 568 18.00 -10.27 -2.63
C TRP A 568 16.49 -10.46 -2.70
N VAL A 569 16.05 -11.23 -3.68
CA VAL A 569 14.66 -11.65 -3.85
C VAL A 569 14.57 -13.18 -3.93
N HIS A 570 13.65 -13.73 -3.13
CA HIS A 570 13.27 -15.12 -3.13
C HIS A 570 11.82 -15.24 -3.61
N CYS A 571 11.62 -15.98 -4.70
CA CYS A 571 10.30 -16.23 -5.29
C CYS A 571 9.85 -17.66 -4.97
N SER A 572 8.55 -17.84 -4.70
CA SER A 572 8.02 -19.18 -4.40
C SER A 572 6.61 -19.39 -4.93
N TRP A 573 6.25 -20.67 -5.14
CA TRP A 573 4.92 -21.12 -5.46
C TRP A 573 4.70 -22.54 -4.96
N ALA A 574 3.42 -22.93 -4.72
CA ALA A 574 3.03 -24.24 -4.24
C ALA A 574 2.21 -25.01 -5.28
N ARG A 575 2.47 -26.33 -5.41
CA ARG A 575 1.71 -27.24 -6.31
C ARG A 575 0.29 -27.48 -5.83
N GLU A 576 0.10 -27.49 -4.52
CA GLU A 576 -1.21 -27.60 -3.88
C GLU A 576 -1.44 -26.47 -2.89
N ARG A 577 -2.67 -25.96 -2.83
CA ARG A 577 -3.11 -24.99 -1.83
C ARG A 577 -4.39 -25.42 -1.17
N THR A 578 -4.47 -25.14 0.11
CA THR A 578 -5.71 -25.28 0.86
C THR A 578 -6.58 -24.05 0.62
N ALA A 579 -7.68 -24.23 -0.11
CA ALA A 579 -8.68 -23.22 -0.36
C ALA A 579 -10.05 -23.74 0.10
N TYR A 580 -10.72 -22.99 0.97
CA TYR A 580 -12.04 -23.38 1.51
C TYR A 580 -12.06 -24.80 2.10
N GLY A 581 -11.03 -25.19 2.85
CA GLY A 581 -10.91 -26.52 3.46
C GLY A 581 -10.62 -27.67 2.48
N ARG A 582 -10.37 -27.38 1.18
CA ARG A 582 -10.06 -28.39 0.15
C ARG A 582 -8.67 -28.13 -0.43
N ARG A 583 -7.93 -29.20 -0.72
CA ARG A 583 -6.70 -29.13 -1.49
C ARG A 583 -7.03 -28.89 -2.96
N VAL A 584 -6.41 -27.88 -3.54
CA VAL A 584 -6.56 -27.49 -4.95
C VAL A 584 -5.19 -27.49 -5.59
N THR A 585 -5.02 -28.30 -6.63
CA THR A 585 -3.78 -28.32 -7.44
C THR A 585 -3.62 -27.01 -8.19
N ARG A 586 -2.43 -26.45 -8.16
CA ARG A 586 -2.06 -25.17 -8.80
C ARG A 586 -1.05 -25.39 -9.91
N GLN A 587 -1.14 -24.52 -10.91
CA GLN A 587 -0.13 -24.39 -11.96
C GLN A 587 0.72 -23.15 -11.66
N PRO A 588 2.03 -23.15 -11.97
CA PRO A 588 2.83 -21.97 -11.79
C PRO A 588 2.28 -20.78 -12.60
N THR A 589 2.69 -19.59 -12.22
CA THR A 589 2.38 -18.38 -13.00
C THR A 589 2.77 -18.58 -14.48
N PRO A 590 1.98 -18.08 -15.44
CA PRO A 590 2.32 -18.20 -16.86
C PRO A 590 3.63 -17.46 -17.22
N TRP A 591 4.13 -16.65 -16.34
CA TRP A 591 5.36 -15.87 -16.51
C TRP A 591 6.59 -16.53 -15.90
N LEU A 592 6.45 -17.71 -15.29
CA LEU A 592 7.54 -18.40 -14.57
C LEU A 592 8.79 -18.60 -15.45
N ALA A 593 8.62 -19.05 -16.68
CA ALA A 593 9.75 -19.29 -17.58
C ALA A 593 10.53 -18.00 -17.95
N GLU A 594 9.86 -16.85 -17.97
CA GLU A 594 10.49 -15.54 -18.19
C GLU A 594 11.31 -15.16 -16.95
N LEU A 595 10.76 -15.38 -15.75
CA LEU A 595 11.44 -15.12 -14.48
C LEU A 595 12.65 -16.03 -14.28
N GLU A 596 12.53 -17.34 -14.53
CA GLU A 596 13.60 -18.33 -14.40
C GLU A 596 14.78 -17.99 -15.33
N ARG A 597 14.51 -17.62 -16.59
CA ARG A 597 15.55 -17.17 -17.52
C ARG A 597 16.28 -15.93 -17.03
N ALA A 598 15.56 -14.96 -16.51
CA ALA A 598 16.15 -13.72 -15.99
C ALA A 598 16.93 -13.96 -14.69
N ALA A 599 16.47 -14.87 -13.84
CA ALA A 599 17.17 -15.28 -12.62
C ALA A 599 18.45 -16.08 -12.93
N GLY A 600 18.62 -16.56 -14.14
CA GLY A 600 19.73 -17.46 -14.49
C GLY A 600 19.68 -18.79 -13.74
N SER A 601 18.48 -19.18 -13.27
CA SER A 601 18.27 -20.39 -12.49
C SER A 601 17.93 -21.56 -13.40
N THR A 602 18.71 -22.63 -13.28
CA THR A 602 18.23 -23.97 -13.61
C THR A 602 17.22 -24.36 -12.53
N ARG A 603 16.06 -24.87 -12.95
CA ARG A 603 14.98 -25.34 -12.07
C ARG A 603 15.55 -26.23 -10.96
N VAL A 604 15.52 -25.74 -9.72
CA VAL A 604 15.86 -26.58 -8.56
C VAL A 604 14.58 -27.36 -8.24
N GLU A 605 14.55 -28.63 -8.68
CA GLU A 605 13.52 -29.55 -8.19
C GLU A 605 13.70 -29.75 -6.68
N PRO A 606 12.59 -29.92 -5.92
CA PRO A 606 12.68 -30.13 -4.48
C PRO A 606 13.57 -31.36 -4.23
N ALA A 607 14.63 -31.15 -3.48
CA ALA A 607 15.46 -32.26 -3.06
C ALA A 607 14.61 -33.25 -2.25
N ASP A 608 14.68 -34.52 -2.62
CA ASP A 608 14.04 -35.64 -1.92
C ASP A 608 14.18 -35.43 -0.39
N PRO A 609 13.09 -35.53 0.40
CA PRO A 609 13.14 -35.42 1.86
C PRO A 609 14.21 -36.31 2.52
N LYS A 610 14.50 -37.49 1.92
CA LYS A 610 15.57 -38.38 2.35
C LYS A 610 16.97 -37.81 2.09
N ALA A 611 17.16 -37.09 0.99
CA ALA A 611 18.42 -36.41 0.69
C ALA A 611 18.67 -35.23 1.63
N ARG A 612 17.62 -34.49 2.04
CA ARG A 612 17.71 -33.43 3.06
C ARG A 612 18.10 -33.97 4.42
N LEU A 613 17.51 -35.10 4.85
CA LEU A 613 17.86 -35.75 6.11
C LEU A 613 19.32 -36.23 6.10
N GLY A 614 19.78 -36.78 4.98
CA GLY A 614 21.19 -37.20 4.79
C GLY A 614 22.16 -36.02 4.87
N GLN A 615 21.86 -34.88 4.25
CA GLN A 615 22.67 -33.67 4.34
C GLN A 615 22.67 -33.05 5.73
N ALA A 616 21.55 -33.02 6.43
CA ALA A 616 21.44 -32.51 7.79
C ALA A 616 22.24 -33.37 8.77
N LEU A 617 22.20 -34.70 8.63
CA LEU A 617 23.00 -35.63 9.41
C LEU A 617 24.51 -35.50 9.13
N ALA A 618 24.88 -35.31 7.87
CA ALA A 618 26.29 -35.10 7.50
C ALA A 618 26.85 -33.78 8.05
N THR A 619 26.03 -32.72 8.06
CA THR A 619 26.39 -31.41 8.63
C THR A 619 26.55 -31.50 10.16
N LEU A 620 25.66 -32.22 10.84
CA LEU A 620 25.76 -32.46 12.29
C LEU A 620 27.01 -33.30 12.68
N GLN A 621 27.42 -34.26 11.83
CA GLN A 621 28.60 -35.05 12.02
C GLN A 621 29.90 -34.29 11.75
N SER A 622 29.88 -33.23 10.97
CA SER A 622 31.03 -32.37 10.65
C SER A 622 31.34 -31.30 11.71
N VAL A 623 30.44 -31.06 12.67
CA VAL A 623 30.65 -30.12 13.78
C VAL A 623 31.52 -30.82 14.83
N LYS A 624 32.86 -30.61 14.78
CA LYS A 624 33.76 -31.02 15.84
C LYS A 624 33.38 -30.35 17.17
N PRO A 625 33.23 -31.10 18.25
CA PRO A 625 33.00 -30.50 19.57
C PRO A 625 34.17 -29.57 19.92
N PRO A 626 33.90 -28.42 20.56
CA PRO A 626 34.99 -27.55 21.02
C PRO A 626 35.88 -28.28 22.03
N ALA A 627 37.20 -28.12 21.87
CA ALA A 627 38.17 -28.69 22.76
C ALA A 627 37.95 -28.21 24.22
N PRO A 628 38.10 -29.08 25.24
CA PRO A 628 37.90 -28.68 26.63
C PRO A 628 38.95 -27.64 27.02
N THR A 629 38.52 -26.46 27.42
CA THR A 629 39.38 -25.42 28.00
C THR A 629 39.86 -25.85 29.39
N SER A 630 41.13 -26.23 29.49
CA SER A 630 41.82 -26.48 30.77
C SER A 630 42.08 -25.13 31.48
N HIS A 631 41.25 -24.77 32.44
CA HIS A 631 41.58 -23.80 33.50
C HIS A 631 41.58 -24.47 34.85
N ALA A 632 42.67 -25.22 35.12
CA ALA A 632 43.05 -25.57 36.45
C ALA A 632 43.86 -24.41 37.07
N ARG A 633 43.25 -23.53 37.83
CA ARG A 633 43.96 -22.63 38.75
C ARG A 633 44.38 -23.42 39.95
N ARG A 634 45.69 -23.60 40.10
CA ARG A 634 46.34 -23.98 41.35
C ARG A 634 46.08 -22.92 42.41
N ILE A 635 45.41 -23.30 43.50
CA ILE A 635 45.47 -22.60 44.78
C ILE A 635 46.44 -23.39 45.64
N THR A 636 47.57 -22.80 45.98
CA THR A 636 48.44 -23.24 47.07
C THR A 636 48.87 -22.01 47.87
N ARG A 637 48.47 -22.04 49.13
CA ARG A 637 48.92 -21.32 50.32
C ARG A 637 48.83 -19.81 50.36
#